data_88a84be96c105ba59e8544961f45835d
#
_entry.id   88a84be96c105ba59e8544961f45835d
#
_cell.length_a   1.000
_cell.length_b   1.000
_cell.length_c   1.000
_cell.angle_alpha   90.00
_cell.angle_beta   90.00
_cell.angle_gamma   90.00
#
_symmetry.space_group_name_H-M   'P 1'
#
loop_
_entity.id
_entity.type
_entity.pdbx_description
1 polymer ?
#
loop_
_entity_poly.entity_id
_entity_poly.type
_entity_poly.pdbx_seq_one_letter_code
_entity_poly.pdbx_strand_id
1 'polypeptide(L)'
;QENLLEAYNTGFESSDSNGLYWWSDGNWGKENIAQKAYEGDQKPAEDSGGYYVEVTPDGEGIGTAQICAGDIASILEPEVSYEFSFYAKADPQTPEGTVELQITSASSDWASSQAAAVTYDSKVILDENWQSISGTFIIPAHEKHEQVKIEFKGSKDLTFYVDDLKIGGKKAEVNQGDNLVKNPGFADEDLSVWKKGSGGAAITSETSGEAIPDGIATYGAIGNRTSSQECFAQDMTGILQSGKTYEYSFWVKLDGEDYRDAPADQREISFAPYVSVGSNQTYWDSYSSGILDDNCVRQIEAGVWTKFNGIFKPQFEGEAEELVIRILEQGTNYGSGDCVKGRYYVTGVEMREKVEEQKEIESDIPDLKSVVSSADELGADAYTGTCIANGHLSDGTLMKLVEKHFNAVTFENELKMDAVFGYQNDAPPEMESVTWTRADGTVMSGYQVPKMDFTLAEKILAVIKDWNDKNPESAIKIRGHVLVWHSQAPEWFFHEDWNKDKPYASKEVMDARQEWYIQSVLNHFLGKDSPYKDMFYGWDVVNEAVSDSTGTYRKEDEKSSWWKAYGDQDFIINAFRYANHYAPKGLELYYNDYNECSGNKVDGIAKLLTEVKSHEKDADLPTRITGMGMQAHYDMAGPTANQIKNAAVTYGKIVGKVQFTELDLKSSNEYDGTDATRAGEYTKQAYRYKEIYDVLKEVDAMD
;
A
#
# COMPACT_ATOMS: atom_id res chain seq x y z
N GLN A 1 -18.86 -28.70 11.96
CA GLN A 1 -19.16 -27.41 11.31
C GLN A 1 -20.33 -27.60 10.37
N GLU A 2 -21.35 -26.74 10.45
CA GLU A 2 -22.48 -26.75 9.54
C GLU A 2 -22.01 -26.34 8.14
N ASN A 3 -22.31 -27.14 7.11
CA ASN A 3 -21.93 -26.79 5.74
C ASN A 3 -22.96 -25.79 5.18
N LEU A 4 -22.57 -24.57 4.95
CA LEU A 4 -23.44 -23.49 4.46
C LEU A 4 -24.02 -23.77 3.07
N LEU A 5 -23.36 -24.63 2.27
CA LEU A 5 -23.77 -24.96 0.90
C LEU A 5 -24.33 -26.40 0.74
N GLU A 6 -24.75 -27.04 1.81
CA GLU A 6 -25.28 -28.42 1.76
C GLU A 6 -26.43 -28.59 0.74
N ALA A 7 -27.29 -27.55 0.63
CA ALA A 7 -28.40 -27.58 -0.34
C ALA A 7 -27.95 -27.61 -1.82
N TYR A 8 -26.69 -27.37 -2.11
CA TYR A 8 -26.14 -27.30 -3.48
C TYR A 8 -25.41 -28.59 -3.88
N ASN A 9 -25.74 -29.70 -3.26
CA ASN A 9 -25.19 -31.03 -3.58
C ASN A 9 -23.65 -31.05 -3.52
N THR A 10 -23.07 -30.47 -2.51
CA THR A 10 -21.61 -30.38 -2.34
C THR A 10 -20.94 -31.72 -2.00
N GLY A 11 -21.70 -32.72 -1.54
CA GLY A 11 -21.30 -34.12 -1.43
C GLY A 11 -21.66 -34.95 -2.65
N PHE A 12 -22.14 -34.36 -3.73
CA PHE A 12 -22.46 -34.97 -5.02
C PHE A 12 -23.43 -36.16 -4.99
N GLU A 13 -24.27 -36.22 -3.98
CA GLU A 13 -25.18 -37.38 -3.74
C GLU A 13 -26.39 -37.46 -4.66
N SER A 14 -26.78 -36.36 -5.30
CA SER A 14 -27.91 -36.30 -6.21
C SER A 14 -27.50 -36.58 -7.66
N SER A 15 -28.18 -37.48 -8.33
CA SER A 15 -27.79 -38.05 -9.63
C SER A 15 -28.72 -37.72 -10.80
N ASP A 16 -29.84 -37.03 -10.57
CA ASP A 16 -30.73 -36.70 -11.68
C ASP A 16 -30.21 -35.53 -12.50
N SER A 17 -30.75 -35.35 -13.72
CA SER A 17 -30.34 -34.29 -14.64
C SER A 17 -30.57 -32.87 -14.10
N ASN A 18 -31.33 -32.74 -13.02
CA ASN A 18 -31.61 -31.51 -12.30
C ASN A 18 -30.88 -31.45 -10.96
N GLY A 19 -30.34 -32.55 -10.46
CA GLY A 19 -29.76 -32.67 -9.13
C GLY A 19 -28.25 -32.51 -9.03
N LEU A 20 -27.52 -32.71 -10.11
CA LEU A 20 -26.13 -32.35 -10.18
C LEU A 20 -26.03 -30.88 -10.58
N TYR A 21 -25.93 -29.98 -9.61
CA TYR A 21 -25.85 -28.52 -9.82
C TYR A 21 -24.53 -28.06 -10.44
N TRP A 22 -23.57 -28.93 -10.64
CA TRP A 22 -22.24 -28.64 -11.11
C TRP A 22 -22.09 -28.84 -12.62
N TRP A 23 -21.30 -27.97 -13.27
CA TRP A 23 -21.02 -27.95 -14.71
C TRP A 23 -19.52 -27.93 -14.99
N SER A 24 -19.13 -28.34 -16.20
CA SER A 24 -17.83 -28.02 -16.77
C SER A 24 -17.82 -26.61 -17.34
N ASP A 25 -16.62 -25.93 -17.35
CA ASP A 25 -16.49 -24.59 -17.89
C ASP A 25 -16.78 -24.50 -19.39
N GLY A 26 -17.11 -23.28 -19.84
CA GLY A 26 -17.16 -22.86 -21.24
C GLY A 26 -18.52 -22.91 -21.92
N ASN A 27 -19.41 -23.84 -21.61
CA ASN A 27 -20.74 -23.93 -22.27
C ASN A 27 -21.89 -24.38 -21.34
N TRP A 28 -21.72 -24.29 -20.04
CA TRP A 28 -22.73 -24.80 -19.07
C TRP A 28 -23.09 -26.28 -19.32
N GLY A 29 -22.13 -27.02 -19.87
CA GLY A 29 -22.25 -28.43 -20.20
C GLY A 29 -21.77 -29.33 -19.07
N LYS A 30 -22.00 -30.61 -19.20
CA LYS A 30 -21.53 -31.67 -18.28
C LYS A 30 -20.60 -32.64 -18.99
N GLU A 31 -19.96 -32.22 -20.07
CA GLU A 31 -19.19 -33.10 -20.94
C GLU A 31 -17.94 -33.66 -20.27
N ASN A 32 -17.34 -32.86 -19.34
CA ASN A 32 -16.08 -33.19 -18.67
C ASN A 32 -16.25 -33.50 -17.18
N ILE A 33 -17.49 -33.66 -16.70
CA ILE A 33 -17.78 -34.06 -15.32
C ILE A 33 -18.71 -35.27 -15.30
N ALA A 34 -18.45 -36.21 -14.39
CA ALA A 34 -19.27 -37.38 -14.22
C ALA A 34 -19.40 -37.77 -12.76
N GLN A 35 -20.63 -38.02 -12.30
CA GLN A 35 -20.85 -38.61 -10.99
C GLN A 35 -20.44 -40.09 -11.02
N LYS A 36 -19.70 -40.52 -10.01
CA LYS A 36 -19.24 -41.91 -9.83
C LYS A 36 -19.66 -42.43 -8.47
N ALA A 37 -20.05 -43.69 -8.41
CA ALA A 37 -20.32 -44.38 -7.15
C ALA A 37 -19.04 -44.94 -6.56
N TYR A 38 -18.95 -44.97 -5.23
CA TYR A 38 -17.87 -45.68 -4.56
C TYR A 38 -17.99 -47.19 -4.73
N GLU A 39 -16.88 -47.83 -5.05
CA GLU A 39 -16.76 -49.30 -5.07
C GLU A 39 -16.03 -49.77 -3.79
N GLY A 40 -16.75 -50.43 -2.90
CA GLY A 40 -16.19 -50.97 -1.65
C GLY A 40 -15.93 -49.91 -0.57
N ASP A 41 -14.89 -50.14 0.23
CA ASP A 41 -14.54 -49.29 1.40
C ASP A 41 -13.61 -48.10 1.07
N GLN A 42 -13.63 -47.60 -0.17
CA GLN A 42 -12.68 -46.56 -0.63
C GLN A 42 -13.18 -45.10 -0.48
N LYS A 43 -14.01 -44.83 0.51
CA LYS A 43 -14.48 -43.48 0.81
C LYS A 43 -13.39 -42.63 1.50
N PRO A 44 -13.36 -41.31 1.28
CA PRO A 44 -12.39 -40.41 1.93
C PRO A 44 -12.63 -40.32 3.44
N ALA A 45 -13.89 -40.43 3.91
CA ALA A 45 -14.27 -40.40 5.32
C ALA A 45 -15.46 -41.35 5.57
N GLU A 46 -15.68 -41.72 6.83
CA GLU A 46 -16.81 -42.62 7.20
C GLU A 46 -18.19 -42.01 6.91
N ASP A 47 -18.28 -40.67 6.99
CA ASP A 47 -19.49 -39.89 6.75
C ASP A 47 -19.64 -39.37 5.32
N SER A 48 -18.68 -39.69 4.43
CA SER A 48 -18.81 -39.42 3.01
C SER A 48 -19.97 -40.23 2.42
N GLY A 49 -20.69 -39.61 1.49
CA GLY A 49 -21.84 -40.18 0.85
C GLY A 49 -21.58 -41.41 -0.02
N GLY A 50 -22.45 -41.70 -0.96
CA GLY A 50 -22.34 -42.83 -1.90
C GLY A 50 -21.62 -42.49 -3.20
N TYR A 51 -21.38 -41.21 -3.48
CA TYR A 51 -20.93 -40.72 -4.77
C TYR A 51 -19.86 -39.65 -4.65
N TYR A 52 -19.09 -39.45 -5.71
CA TYR A 52 -18.12 -38.39 -5.92
C TYR A 52 -18.14 -37.92 -7.38
N VAL A 53 -17.44 -36.83 -7.71
CA VAL A 53 -17.36 -36.34 -9.10
C VAL A 53 -15.97 -36.57 -9.68
N GLU A 54 -15.97 -37.14 -10.91
CA GLU A 54 -14.81 -37.21 -11.80
C GLU A 54 -14.79 -35.94 -12.68
N VAL A 55 -13.65 -35.30 -12.80
CA VAL A 55 -13.42 -34.13 -13.65
C VAL A 55 -12.30 -34.44 -14.61
N THR A 56 -12.59 -34.41 -15.90
CA THR A 56 -11.63 -34.68 -16.97
C THR A 56 -11.23 -33.40 -17.67
N PRO A 57 -9.98 -33.30 -18.19
CA PRO A 57 -9.54 -32.14 -18.95
C PRO A 57 -10.40 -31.89 -20.20
N ASP A 58 -10.60 -30.64 -20.54
CA ASP A 58 -11.22 -30.18 -21.79
C ASP A 58 -10.26 -30.20 -22.98
N GLY A 59 -10.64 -29.58 -24.11
CA GLY A 59 -9.80 -29.48 -25.31
C GLY A 59 -8.54 -28.67 -25.15
N GLU A 60 -8.42 -27.85 -24.08
CA GLU A 60 -7.24 -27.09 -23.70
C GLU A 60 -6.39 -27.77 -22.63
N GLY A 61 -6.84 -28.91 -22.14
CA GLY A 61 -6.16 -29.69 -21.11
C GLY A 61 -6.52 -29.26 -19.68
N ILE A 62 -7.56 -28.48 -19.46
CA ILE A 62 -7.98 -28.02 -18.14
C ILE A 62 -9.29 -28.70 -17.73
N GLY A 63 -9.28 -29.37 -16.58
CA GLY A 63 -10.48 -29.90 -15.95
C GLY A 63 -11.09 -28.90 -14.98
N THR A 64 -12.39 -28.62 -15.14
CA THR A 64 -13.13 -27.75 -14.23
C THR A 64 -14.50 -28.35 -13.86
N ALA A 65 -14.89 -28.12 -12.59
CA ALA A 65 -16.25 -28.36 -12.12
C ALA A 65 -16.72 -27.14 -11.34
N GLN A 66 -17.84 -26.55 -11.74
CA GLN A 66 -18.26 -25.26 -11.17
C GLN A 66 -19.76 -25.24 -10.84
N ILE A 67 -20.12 -24.38 -9.89
CA ILE A 67 -21.48 -23.96 -9.59
C ILE A 67 -21.54 -22.44 -9.55
N CYS A 68 -22.61 -21.85 -10.05
CA CYS A 68 -22.84 -20.42 -9.99
C CYS A 68 -24.33 -20.16 -9.74
N ALA A 69 -24.64 -19.39 -8.71
CA ALA A 69 -26.02 -19.03 -8.39
C ALA A 69 -26.07 -17.68 -7.62
N GLY A 70 -27.14 -16.92 -7.85
CA GLY A 70 -27.43 -15.71 -7.10
C GLY A 70 -27.69 -15.97 -5.61
N ASP A 71 -28.33 -17.08 -5.30
CA ASP A 71 -28.59 -17.46 -3.90
C ASP A 71 -27.32 -17.73 -3.09
N ILE A 72 -26.24 -18.18 -3.75
CA ILE A 72 -24.94 -18.37 -3.08
C ILE A 72 -24.37 -17.02 -2.65
N ALA A 73 -24.59 -15.93 -3.39
CA ALA A 73 -24.18 -14.60 -3.00
C ALA A 73 -24.86 -14.12 -1.70
N SER A 74 -26.08 -14.59 -1.43
CA SER A 74 -26.76 -14.28 -0.17
C SER A 74 -26.24 -15.09 1.03
N ILE A 75 -25.53 -16.21 0.76
CA ILE A 75 -24.95 -17.09 1.77
C ILE A 75 -23.50 -16.74 2.07
N LEU A 76 -22.73 -16.45 1.02
CA LEU A 76 -21.31 -16.13 1.11
C LEU A 76 -21.13 -14.61 0.94
N GLU A 77 -21.20 -13.89 2.05
CA GLU A 77 -21.08 -12.44 2.07
C GLU A 77 -19.64 -11.95 1.82
N PRO A 78 -19.43 -10.80 1.17
CA PRO A 78 -18.13 -10.16 1.09
C PRO A 78 -17.54 -9.84 2.46
N GLU A 79 -16.21 -9.80 2.55
CA GLU A 79 -15.44 -9.45 3.75
C GLU A 79 -15.62 -10.38 4.95
N VAL A 80 -16.27 -11.53 4.74
CA VAL A 80 -16.38 -12.59 5.73
C VAL A 80 -15.32 -13.66 5.41
N SER A 81 -14.57 -14.10 6.42
CA SER A 81 -13.65 -15.22 6.30
C SER A 81 -14.43 -16.52 6.44
N TYR A 82 -14.33 -17.37 5.46
CA TYR A 82 -14.93 -18.71 5.43
C TYR A 82 -13.85 -19.76 5.49
N GLU A 83 -14.07 -20.83 6.24
CA GLU A 83 -13.25 -22.03 6.17
C GLU A 83 -13.82 -22.98 5.13
N PHE A 84 -12.96 -23.63 4.36
CA PHE A 84 -13.37 -24.68 3.45
C PHE A 84 -12.56 -25.95 3.66
N SER A 85 -13.18 -27.07 3.31
CA SER A 85 -12.50 -28.35 3.16
C SER A 85 -13.17 -29.17 2.09
N PHE A 86 -12.40 -29.99 1.38
CA PHE A 86 -12.88 -31.01 0.44
C PHE A 86 -11.88 -32.12 0.33
N TYR A 87 -12.31 -33.24 -0.25
CA TYR A 87 -11.41 -34.33 -0.59
C TYR A 87 -11.16 -34.37 -2.08
N ALA A 88 -9.90 -34.64 -2.45
CA ALA A 88 -9.53 -34.84 -3.85
C ALA A 88 -8.48 -35.92 -4.01
N LYS A 89 -8.44 -36.54 -5.19
CA LYS A 89 -7.39 -37.47 -5.63
C LYS A 89 -7.17 -37.36 -7.13
N ALA A 90 -6.01 -37.78 -7.62
CA ALA A 90 -5.69 -37.85 -9.04
C ALA A 90 -6.07 -39.22 -9.64
N ASP A 91 -6.36 -39.22 -10.93
CA ASP A 91 -6.36 -40.48 -11.71
C ASP A 91 -4.91 -40.92 -11.93
N PRO A 92 -4.54 -42.17 -11.59
CA PRO A 92 -3.15 -42.61 -11.67
C PRO A 92 -2.60 -42.71 -13.11
N GLN A 93 -3.41 -42.49 -14.13
CA GLN A 93 -2.99 -42.46 -15.53
C GLN A 93 -2.74 -41.05 -16.04
N THR A 94 -2.93 -40.04 -15.21
CA THR A 94 -2.69 -38.61 -15.53
C THR A 94 -1.46 -38.06 -14.80
N PRO A 95 -0.90 -36.90 -15.24
CA PRO A 95 0.22 -36.27 -14.53
C PRO A 95 -0.13 -35.95 -13.08
N GLU A 96 0.89 -35.95 -12.22
CA GLU A 96 0.76 -35.37 -10.88
C GLU A 96 0.36 -33.88 -10.98
N GLY A 97 -0.50 -33.44 -10.09
CA GLY A 97 -0.96 -32.05 -10.12
C GLY A 97 -1.70 -31.63 -8.88
N THR A 98 -2.29 -30.45 -8.91
CA THR A 98 -3.07 -29.88 -7.82
C THR A 98 -4.49 -29.57 -8.29
N VAL A 99 -5.42 -29.53 -7.34
CA VAL A 99 -6.77 -28.99 -7.56
C VAL A 99 -6.91 -27.73 -6.70
N GLU A 100 -7.35 -26.66 -7.32
CA GLU A 100 -7.63 -25.38 -6.68
C GLU A 100 -9.13 -25.15 -6.56
N LEU A 101 -9.56 -24.63 -5.42
CA LEU A 101 -10.89 -24.06 -5.22
C LEU A 101 -10.82 -22.58 -5.55
N GLN A 102 -11.53 -22.15 -6.58
CA GLN A 102 -11.64 -20.75 -6.98
C GLN A 102 -13.04 -20.24 -6.68
N ILE A 103 -13.14 -19.04 -6.11
CA ILE A 103 -14.40 -18.42 -5.76
C ILE A 103 -14.43 -17.03 -6.37
N THR A 104 -15.47 -16.73 -7.13
CA THR A 104 -15.58 -15.45 -7.84
C THR A 104 -16.95 -14.83 -7.58
N SER A 105 -16.94 -13.62 -7.05
CA SER A 105 -18.11 -12.75 -6.95
C SER A 105 -18.29 -11.99 -8.26
N ALA A 106 -19.51 -11.87 -8.75
CA ALA A 106 -19.79 -11.23 -10.02
C ALA A 106 -21.17 -10.52 -10.05
N SER A 107 -21.30 -9.56 -10.98
CA SER A 107 -22.60 -9.06 -11.43
C SER A 107 -23.36 -10.16 -12.17
N SER A 108 -24.69 -10.05 -12.24
CA SER A 108 -25.56 -11.02 -12.90
C SER A 108 -25.25 -11.21 -14.39
N ASP A 109 -24.69 -10.22 -15.04
CA ASP A 109 -24.28 -10.21 -16.45
C ASP A 109 -22.77 -10.48 -16.66
N TRP A 110 -22.01 -10.75 -15.60
CA TRP A 110 -20.56 -10.93 -15.63
C TRP A 110 -19.74 -9.73 -16.14
N ALA A 111 -20.35 -8.56 -16.26
CA ALA A 111 -19.64 -7.35 -16.69
C ALA A 111 -18.59 -6.88 -15.65
N SER A 112 -18.78 -7.27 -14.39
CA SER A 112 -17.86 -7.01 -13.28
C SER A 112 -17.69 -8.27 -12.45
N SER A 113 -16.47 -8.64 -12.09
CA SER A 113 -16.18 -9.80 -11.24
C SER A 113 -14.91 -9.61 -10.43
N GLN A 114 -14.87 -10.22 -9.24
CA GLN A 114 -13.70 -10.26 -8.37
C GLN A 114 -13.50 -11.67 -7.80
N ALA A 115 -12.25 -12.14 -7.88
CA ALA A 115 -11.86 -13.39 -7.26
C ALA A 115 -11.64 -13.23 -5.76
N ALA A 116 -12.06 -14.22 -4.98
CA ALA A 116 -11.77 -14.31 -3.57
C ALA A 116 -10.26 -14.57 -3.34
N ALA A 117 -9.74 -14.03 -2.23
CA ALA A 117 -8.43 -14.41 -1.74
C ALA A 117 -8.55 -15.78 -1.03
N VAL A 118 -7.95 -16.82 -1.62
CA VAL A 118 -7.97 -18.20 -1.08
C VAL A 118 -6.60 -18.52 -0.50
N THR A 119 -6.59 -18.99 0.75
CA THR A 119 -5.37 -19.42 1.46
C THR A 119 -5.53 -20.87 1.86
N TYR A 120 -4.61 -21.73 1.44
CA TYR A 120 -4.61 -23.16 1.79
C TYR A 120 -3.78 -23.41 3.03
N ASP A 121 -4.24 -24.33 3.91
CA ASP A 121 -3.48 -24.75 5.09
C ASP A 121 -2.19 -25.48 4.71
N SER A 122 -2.22 -26.22 3.59
CA SER A 122 -1.04 -26.83 2.99
C SER A 122 -1.25 -27.05 1.49
N LYS A 123 -0.17 -27.01 0.73
CA LYS A 123 -0.20 -27.38 -0.69
C LYS A 123 -0.18 -28.90 -0.81
N VAL A 124 -1.19 -29.45 -1.48
CA VAL A 124 -1.33 -30.89 -1.68
C VAL A 124 -1.13 -31.22 -3.17
N ILE A 125 -0.11 -32.02 -3.49
CA ILE A 125 0.03 -32.64 -4.80
C ILE A 125 -0.76 -33.95 -4.75
N LEU A 126 -1.71 -34.07 -5.63
CA LEU A 126 -2.63 -35.24 -5.65
C LEU A 126 -1.92 -36.51 -6.14
N ASP A 127 -2.20 -37.61 -5.46
CA ASP A 127 -1.91 -38.97 -5.89
C ASP A 127 -3.21 -39.77 -6.04
N GLU A 128 -3.09 -41.08 -6.18
CA GLU A 128 -4.25 -42.00 -6.34
C GLU A 128 -5.11 -42.17 -5.06
N ASN A 129 -4.65 -41.64 -3.93
CA ASN A 129 -5.36 -41.72 -2.65
C ASN A 129 -6.14 -40.42 -2.38
N TRP A 130 -7.30 -40.58 -1.71
CA TRP A 130 -8.04 -39.43 -1.24
C TRP A 130 -7.23 -38.60 -0.24
N GLN A 131 -7.10 -37.31 -0.53
CA GLN A 131 -6.40 -36.37 0.30
C GLN A 131 -7.35 -35.23 0.72
N SER A 132 -7.28 -34.83 1.98
CA SER A 132 -8.04 -33.69 2.49
C SER A 132 -7.32 -32.40 2.15
N ILE A 133 -8.04 -31.46 1.57
CA ILE A 133 -7.58 -30.12 1.24
C ILE A 133 -8.44 -29.13 2.03
N SER A 134 -7.81 -28.22 2.74
CA SER A 134 -8.50 -27.24 3.57
C SER A 134 -7.82 -25.87 3.49
N GLY A 135 -8.55 -24.86 3.93
CA GLY A 135 -8.07 -23.49 3.95
C GLY A 135 -9.16 -22.50 4.29
N THR A 136 -8.86 -21.24 4.02
CA THR A 136 -9.79 -20.13 4.21
C THR A 136 -9.91 -19.30 2.94
N PHE A 137 -11.01 -18.58 2.79
CA PHE A 137 -11.14 -17.55 1.76
C PHE A 137 -11.94 -16.37 2.25
N ILE A 138 -11.69 -15.22 1.60
CA ILE A 138 -12.44 -13.98 1.81
C ILE A 138 -12.84 -13.46 0.43
N ILE A 139 -14.14 -13.22 0.24
CA ILE A 139 -14.63 -12.53 -0.95
C ILE A 139 -14.39 -11.03 -0.73
N PRO A 140 -13.66 -10.32 -1.60
CA PRO A 140 -13.48 -8.89 -1.46
C PRO A 140 -14.79 -8.13 -1.56
N ALA A 141 -14.86 -6.94 -0.96
CA ALA A 141 -15.98 -6.03 -1.19
C ALA A 141 -16.14 -5.81 -2.70
N HIS A 142 -17.37 -6.01 -3.20
CA HIS A 142 -17.68 -5.88 -4.61
C HIS A 142 -19.03 -5.20 -4.77
N GLU A 143 -19.06 -4.09 -5.53
CA GLU A 143 -20.28 -3.29 -5.71
C GLU A 143 -21.48 -4.07 -6.26
N LYS A 144 -21.20 -5.15 -7.00
CA LYS A 144 -22.22 -6.01 -7.64
C LYS A 144 -22.03 -7.46 -7.25
N HIS A 145 -22.18 -7.75 -5.99
CA HIS A 145 -22.20 -9.09 -5.44
C HIS A 145 -23.56 -9.76 -5.68
N GLU A 146 -23.88 -10.03 -6.95
CA GLU A 146 -25.21 -10.54 -7.38
C GLU A 146 -25.23 -12.04 -7.56
N GLN A 147 -24.06 -12.64 -7.79
CA GLN A 147 -23.88 -14.09 -7.88
C GLN A 147 -22.46 -14.49 -7.47
N VAL A 148 -22.31 -15.73 -7.03
CA VAL A 148 -21.02 -16.30 -6.70
C VAL A 148 -20.81 -17.60 -7.47
N LYS A 149 -19.66 -17.70 -8.15
CA LYS A 149 -19.15 -18.90 -8.78
C LYS A 149 -18.18 -19.59 -7.84
N ILE A 150 -18.34 -20.88 -7.64
CA ILE A 150 -17.39 -21.77 -6.95
C ILE A 150 -16.91 -22.77 -7.97
N GLU A 151 -15.61 -22.92 -8.11
CA GLU A 151 -15.01 -23.75 -9.16
C GLU A 151 -13.84 -24.57 -8.59
N PHE A 152 -13.85 -25.87 -8.87
CA PHE A 152 -12.66 -26.70 -8.77
C PHE A 152 -11.92 -26.65 -10.10
N LYS A 153 -10.64 -26.36 -10.07
CA LYS A 153 -9.80 -26.29 -11.26
C LYS A 153 -8.55 -27.13 -11.08
N GLY A 154 -8.39 -28.08 -11.96
CA GLY A 154 -7.22 -28.96 -11.97
C GLY A 154 -6.02 -28.38 -12.70
N SER A 155 -4.82 -28.83 -12.34
CA SER A 155 -3.62 -28.62 -13.13
C SER A 155 -3.78 -29.17 -14.55
N LYS A 156 -2.95 -28.71 -15.47
CA LYS A 156 -3.03 -29.10 -16.88
C LYS A 156 -2.91 -30.62 -17.08
N ASP A 157 -3.79 -31.16 -17.92
CA ASP A 157 -3.90 -32.58 -18.29
C ASP A 157 -4.20 -33.55 -17.11
N LEU A 158 -4.60 -33.00 -15.95
CA LEU A 158 -4.97 -33.78 -14.76
C LEU A 158 -6.44 -34.16 -14.81
N THR A 159 -6.72 -35.48 -14.77
CA THR A 159 -8.05 -36.00 -14.36
C THR A 159 -8.04 -36.14 -12.84
N PHE A 160 -9.03 -35.58 -12.18
CA PHE A 160 -9.12 -35.59 -10.74
C PHE A 160 -10.54 -35.95 -10.26
N TYR A 161 -10.61 -36.29 -9.01
CA TYR A 161 -11.86 -36.64 -8.34
C TYR A 161 -12.01 -35.71 -7.13
N VAL A 162 -13.24 -35.26 -6.89
CA VAL A 162 -13.57 -34.40 -5.73
C VAL A 162 -14.80 -34.90 -5.00
N ASP A 163 -14.84 -34.71 -3.70
CA ASP A 163 -15.97 -35.01 -2.84
C ASP A 163 -16.03 -34.12 -1.60
N ASP A 164 -17.21 -34.10 -0.97
CA ASP A 164 -17.46 -33.49 0.35
C ASP A 164 -16.96 -32.05 0.52
N LEU A 165 -17.26 -31.15 -0.43
CA LEU A 165 -17.00 -29.74 -0.22
C LEU A 165 -17.82 -29.22 0.97
N LYS A 166 -17.15 -28.78 2.00
CA LYS A 166 -17.73 -28.11 3.18
C LYS A 166 -17.24 -26.70 3.21
N ILE A 167 -18.17 -25.74 3.28
CA ILE A 167 -17.87 -24.32 3.54
C ILE A 167 -18.56 -23.95 4.83
N GLY A 168 -17.79 -23.56 5.83
CA GLY A 168 -18.27 -23.10 7.12
C GLY A 168 -18.07 -21.59 7.26
N GLY A 169 -19.05 -20.90 7.85
CA GLY A 169 -18.87 -19.51 8.25
C GLY A 169 -18.06 -19.45 9.54
N LYS A 170 -16.84 -18.96 9.48
CA LYS A 170 -16.24 -18.31 10.61
C LYS A 170 -16.45 -16.83 10.36
N LYS A 171 -17.38 -16.22 11.11
CA LYS A 171 -17.16 -14.78 11.39
C LYS A 171 -15.77 -14.75 11.98
N ALA A 172 -14.82 -14.13 11.31
CA ALA A 172 -13.62 -13.70 11.98
C ALA A 172 -14.14 -13.01 13.25
N GLU A 173 -13.82 -13.53 14.42
CA GLU A 173 -13.69 -12.72 15.60
C GLU A 173 -12.45 -11.85 15.29
N VAL A 174 -12.63 -10.89 14.38
CA VAL A 174 -11.89 -9.66 14.45
C VAL A 174 -12.21 -9.22 15.89
N ASN A 175 -11.21 -8.97 16.71
CA ASN A 175 -11.35 -8.18 17.92
C ASN A 175 -11.82 -6.80 17.45
N GLN A 176 -13.08 -6.73 17.02
CA GLN A 176 -13.76 -5.49 16.71
C GLN A 176 -13.95 -4.82 18.05
N GLY A 177 -13.30 -3.70 18.25
CA GLY A 177 -13.56 -2.83 19.37
C GLY A 177 -15.09 -2.59 19.52
N ASP A 178 -15.51 -2.16 20.67
CA ASP A 178 -16.92 -1.80 20.89
C ASP A 178 -17.41 -0.84 19.81
N ASN A 179 -18.69 -0.94 19.45
CA ASN A 179 -19.29 0.07 18.56
C ASN A 179 -19.22 1.45 19.22
N LEU A 180 -18.52 2.36 18.57
CA LEU A 180 -18.28 3.73 19.08
C LEU A 180 -19.50 4.65 18.88
N VAL A 181 -20.45 4.26 18.04
CA VAL A 181 -21.67 5.01 17.75
C VAL A 181 -22.70 4.79 18.86
N LYS A 182 -23.25 5.87 19.39
CA LYS A 182 -24.31 5.84 20.39
C LYS A 182 -25.68 5.72 19.75
N ASN A 183 -26.57 4.93 20.36
CA ASN A 183 -27.94 4.67 19.88
C ASN A 183 -27.96 4.29 18.37
N PRO A 184 -27.19 3.26 17.95
CA PRO A 184 -26.92 2.94 16.54
C PRO A 184 -28.17 2.47 15.77
N GLY A 185 -29.15 1.91 16.47
CA GLY A 185 -30.40 1.41 15.89
C GLY A 185 -31.60 2.31 16.20
N PHE A 186 -31.40 3.49 16.80
CA PHE A 186 -32.45 4.42 17.16
C PHE A 186 -33.50 3.83 18.13
N ALA A 187 -33.13 2.81 18.90
CA ALA A 187 -34.05 2.12 19.84
C ALA A 187 -34.27 2.90 21.13
N ASP A 188 -33.35 3.76 21.51
CA ASP A 188 -33.48 4.60 22.70
C ASP A 188 -34.37 5.80 22.41
N GLU A 189 -35.22 6.16 23.36
CA GLU A 189 -36.10 7.34 23.26
C GLU A 189 -35.32 8.67 23.17
N ASP A 190 -34.11 8.71 23.73
CA ASP A 190 -33.22 9.87 23.63
C ASP A 190 -32.47 9.87 22.31
N LEU A 191 -32.95 10.67 21.37
CA LEU A 191 -32.31 10.91 20.06
C LEU A 191 -31.36 12.11 20.06
N SER A 192 -31.06 12.72 21.21
CA SER A 192 -30.21 13.92 21.29
C SER A 192 -28.78 13.69 20.83
N VAL A 193 -28.32 12.42 20.83
CA VAL A 193 -27.01 12.01 20.30
C VAL A 193 -26.92 12.15 18.77
N TRP A 194 -28.08 12.12 18.09
CA TRP A 194 -28.17 12.31 16.65
C TRP A 194 -28.58 13.77 16.34
N LYS A 195 -27.66 14.50 15.73
CA LYS A 195 -27.89 15.88 15.30
C LYS A 195 -28.46 15.88 13.89
N LYS A 196 -29.35 16.81 13.59
CA LYS A 196 -29.99 16.98 12.28
C LYS A 196 -29.23 17.93 11.33
N GLY A 197 -27.96 18.23 11.61
CA GLY A 197 -27.24 19.26 10.87
C GLY A 197 -27.80 20.68 11.13
N SER A 198 -27.56 21.61 10.19
CA SER A 198 -27.99 23.00 10.30
C SER A 198 -29.39 23.18 9.67
N GLY A 199 -30.46 23.07 10.41
CA GLY A 199 -31.80 23.27 9.85
C GLY A 199 -32.95 22.91 10.74
N GLY A 200 -34.18 22.91 10.21
CA GLY A 200 -35.43 22.69 10.90
C GLY A 200 -35.92 21.24 10.95
N ALA A 201 -35.30 20.33 10.21
CA ALA A 201 -35.74 18.94 10.14
C ALA A 201 -35.64 18.22 11.48
N ALA A 202 -36.56 17.33 11.77
CA ALA A 202 -36.57 16.52 12.97
C ALA A 202 -36.19 15.07 12.64
N ILE A 203 -35.40 14.45 13.53
CA ILE A 203 -35.16 13.01 13.53
C ILE A 203 -36.15 12.37 14.47
N THR A 204 -36.82 11.30 14.00
CA THR A 204 -37.74 10.49 14.77
C THR A 204 -37.28 9.04 14.77
N SER A 205 -37.61 8.30 15.84
CA SER A 205 -37.46 6.84 15.87
C SER A 205 -38.77 6.20 15.40
N GLU A 206 -38.66 5.22 14.54
CA GLU A 206 -39.82 4.47 14.01
C GLU A 206 -39.57 2.97 14.12
N THR A 207 -40.66 2.22 14.32
CA THR A 207 -40.63 0.75 14.33
C THR A 207 -41.06 0.25 12.96
N SER A 208 -40.33 -0.66 12.37
CA SER A 208 -40.66 -1.21 11.07
C SER A 208 -41.86 -2.16 11.16
N GLY A 209 -42.81 -1.96 10.25
CA GLY A 209 -43.83 -2.97 9.93
C GLY A 209 -43.37 -4.01 8.91
N GLU A 210 -42.18 -3.80 8.27
CA GLU A 210 -41.53 -4.66 7.32
C GLU A 210 -40.19 -5.16 7.89
N ALA A 211 -39.74 -6.31 7.45
CA ALA A 211 -38.45 -6.82 7.88
C ALA A 211 -37.31 -5.90 7.45
N ILE A 212 -36.57 -5.34 8.40
CA ILE A 212 -35.29 -4.70 8.14
C ILE A 212 -34.22 -5.80 8.12
N PRO A 213 -33.23 -5.73 7.19
CA PRO A 213 -32.13 -6.68 7.21
C PRO A 213 -31.43 -6.75 8.58
N ASP A 214 -30.74 -7.84 8.87
CA ASP A 214 -30.04 -8.10 10.13
C ASP A 214 -30.97 -8.17 11.37
N GLY A 215 -32.29 -8.33 11.19
CA GLY A 215 -33.24 -8.47 12.27
C GLY A 215 -33.45 -7.18 13.10
N ILE A 216 -33.10 -6.03 12.56
CA ILE A 216 -33.25 -4.72 13.21
C ILE A 216 -34.73 -4.34 13.26
N ALA A 217 -35.21 -3.88 14.44
CA ALA A 217 -36.63 -3.56 14.66
C ALA A 217 -36.94 -2.06 14.53
N THR A 218 -35.97 -1.18 14.73
CA THR A 218 -36.13 0.27 14.77
C THR A 218 -35.19 1.00 13.84
N TYR A 219 -35.59 2.17 13.39
CA TYR A 219 -34.76 3.03 12.55
C TYR A 219 -35.02 4.51 12.81
N GLY A 220 -34.04 5.34 12.51
CA GLY A 220 -34.20 6.79 12.46
C GLY A 220 -34.82 7.22 11.15
N ALA A 221 -35.74 8.19 11.22
CA ALA A 221 -36.31 8.84 10.04
C ALA A 221 -36.06 10.33 10.10
N ILE A 222 -35.70 10.94 8.97
CA ILE A 222 -35.58 12.38 8.85
C ILE A 222 -36.40 12.86 7.63
N GLY A 223 -37.22 13.88 7.86
CA GLY A 223 -38.10 14.44 6.82
C GLY A 223 -38.26 15.95 7.00
N ASN A 224 -39.06 16.57 6.13
CA ASN A 224 -39.26 18.02 6.10
C ASN A 224 -37.93 18.80 5.96
N ARG A 225 -37.03 18.27 5.19
CA ARG A 225 -35.71 18.83 4.95
C ARG A 225 -35.76 20.03 4.01
N THR A 226 -35.00 21.05 4.31
CA THR A 226 -34.86 22.26 3.49
C THR A 226 -33.45 22.35 2.86
N SER A 227 -32.50 21.58 3.39
CA SER A 227 -31.11 21.53 2.95
C SER A 227 -30.59 20.08 2.97
N SER A 228 -29.66 19.77 2.08
CA SER A 228 -28.90 18.50 2.12
C SER A 228 -28.09 18.33 3.41
N GLN A 229 -27.75 19.43 4.05
CA GLN A 229 -27.01 19.41 5.35
C GLN A 229 -27.87 18.98 6.54
N GLU A 230 -29.19 18.90 6.37
CA GLU A 230 -30.07 18.29 7.35
C GLU A 230 -30.03 16.77 7.21
N CYS A 231 -29.18 16.13 7.99
CA CYS A 231 -28.77 14.75 7.87
C CYS A 231 -28.66 14.06 9.25
N PHE A 232 -28.43 12.75 9.22
CA PHE A 232 -28.01 12.05 10.43
C PHE A 232 -26.55 12.38 10.72
N ALA A 233 -26.27 12.99 11.85
CA ALA A 233 -24.94 13.38 12.26
C ALA A 233 -24.71 13.04 13.73
N GLN A 234 -23.53 12.52 14.06
CA GLN A 234 -23.12 12.26 15.43
C GLN A 234 -21.73 12.82 15.71
N ASP A 235 -21.60 13.46 16.86
CA ASP A 235 -20.34 14.03 17.34
C ASP A 235 -19.46 12.91 17.90
N MET A 236 -18.28 12.76 17.31
CA MET A 236 -17.28 11.75 17.65
C MET A 236 -15.99 12.39 18.19
N THR A 237 -16.05 13.67 18.58
CA THR A 237 -14.91 14.42 19.14
C THR A 237 -14.34 13.73 20.37
N GLY A 238 -13.04 13.53 20.40
CA GLY A 238 -12.34 12.81 21.46
C GLY A 238 -12.55 11.27 21.45
N ILE A 239 -13.44 10.76 20.57
CA ILE A 239 -13.69 9.31 20.40
C ILE A 239 -12.83 8.79 19.25
N LEU A 240 -12.93 9.39 18.06
CA LEU A 240 -12.10 9.02 16.93
C LEU A 240 -10.78 9.81 16.96
N GLN A 241 -9.68 9.15 16.61
CA GLN A 241 -8.34 9.69 16.71
C GLN A 241 -7.69 9.79 15.32
N SER A 242 -6.93 10.86 15.09
CA SER A 242 -6.18 11.05 13.86
C SER A 242 -5.20 9.91 13.61
N GLY A 243 -5.16 9.42 12.39
CA GLY A 243 -4.25 8.36 11.97
C GLY A 243 -4.69 6.93 12.27
N LYS A 244 -5.72 6.74 13.09
CA LYS A 244 -6.30 5.40 13.31
C LYS A 244 -7.29 5.04 12.22
N THR A 245 -7.37 3.75 11.91
CA THR A 245 -8.32 3.20 10.94
C THR A 245 -9.58 2.72 11.63
N TYR A 246 -10.72 3.05 11.07
CA TYR A 246 -12.04 2.62 11.56
C TYR A 246 -12.82 1.95 10.43
N GLU A 247 -13.54 0.91 10.75
CA GLU A 247 -14.55 0.31 9.87
C GLU A 247 -15.91 0.91 10.23
N TYR A 248 -16.67 1.30 9.20
CA TYR A 248 -18.03 1.78 9.39
C TYR A 248 -19.02 0.95 8.58
N SER A 249 -20.24 0.84 9.09
CA SER A 249 -21.37 0.32 8.33
C SER A 249 -22.67 0.94 8.79
N PHE A 250 -23.66 0.99 7.90
CA PHE A 250 -25.03 1.39 8.21
C PHE A 250 -26.01 0.93 7.13
N TRP A 251 -27.26 0.80 7.51
CA TRP A 251 -28.36 0.62 6.58
C TRP A 251 -29.05 1.95 6.30
N VAL A 252 -29.37 2.22 5.05
CA VAL A 252 -30.08 3.43 4.60
C VAL A 252 -31.13 3.10 3.56
N LYS A 253 -32.25 3.82 3.60
CA LYS A 253 -33.34 3.71 2.65
C LYS A 253 -33.87 5.10 2.31
N LEU A 254 -33.94 5.45 1.03
CA LEU A 254 -34.67 6.62 0.55
C LEU A 254 -36.18 6.32 0.53
N ASP A 255 -37.03 7.30 0.87
CA ASP A 255 -38.47 7.13 0.82
C ASP A 255 -38.95 6.82 -0.60
N GLY A 256 -39.75 5.77 -0.76
CA GLY A 256 -40.18 5.30 -2.06
C GLY A 256 -41.16 6.23 -2.79
N GLU A 257 -41.84 7.13 -2.07
CA GLU A 257 -42.75 8.13 -2.67
C GLU A 257 -42.03 9.42 -3.00
N ASP A 258 -41.21 9.94 -2.08
CA ASP A 258 -40.47 11.19 -2.27
C ASP A 258 -39.44 11.10 -3.39
N TYR A 259 -38.86 9.91 -3.61
CA TYR A 259 -37.82 9.66 -4.62
C TYR A 259 -38.28 8.85 -5.83
N ARG A 260 -39.60 8.61 -5.99
CA ARG A 260 -40.19 7.79 -7.07
C ARG A 260 -39.74 8.22 -8.46
N ASP A 261 -39.77 9.53 -8.71
CA ASP A 261 -39.48 10.13 -10.01
C ASP A 261 -38.09 10.79 -10.08
N ALA A 262 -37.29 10.63 -9.01
CA ALA A 262 -35.95 11.21 -8.95
C ALA A 262 -34.99 10.45 -9.89
N PRO A 263 -34.22 11.15 -10.72
CA PRO A 263 -33.18 10.50 -11.51
C PRO A 263 -32.09 9.90 -10.61
N ALA A 264 -31.30 8.96 -11.15
CA ALA A 264 -30.31 8.22 -10.37
C ALA A 264 -29.29 9.14 -9.68
N ASP A 265 -28.86 10.19 -10.33
CA ASP A 265 -27.93 11.22 -9.83
C ASP A 265 -28.50 12.10 -8.69
N GLN A 266 -29.79 11.99 -8.42
CA GLN A 266 -30.45 12.62 -7.28
C GLN A 266 -30.86 11.62 -6.18
N ARG A 267 -30.45 10.37 -6.30
CA ARG A 267 -30.65 9.29 -5.32
C ARG A 267 -29.32 8.83 -4.71
N GLU A 268 -28.49 9.78 -4.32
CA GLU A 268 -27.15 9.55 -3.82
C GLU A 268 -27.10 9.71 -2.31
N ILE A 269 -26.48 8.74 -1.66
CA ILE A 269 -26.16 8.78 -0.22
C ILE A 269 -24.64 8.85 -0.08
N SER A 270 -24.19 9.65 0.87
CA SER A 270 -22.79 9.85 1.19
C SER A 270 -22.53 9.67 2.67
N PHE A 271 -21.51 8.90 3.03
CA PHE A 271 -20.86 9.01 4.33
C PHE A 271 -19.83 10.12 4.23
N ALA A 272 -20.03 11.21 4.96
CA ALA A 272 -19.27 12.45 4.79
C ALA A 272 -18.84 13.07 6.13
N PRO A 273 -17.83 12.50 6.81
CA PRO A 273 -17.29 13.06 8.02
C PRO A 273 -16.56 14.39 7.78
N TYR A 274 -16.41 15.19 8.84
CA TYR A 274 -15.53 16.36 8.85
C TYR A 274 -14.85 16.55 10.20
N VAL A 275 -13.72 17.24 10.20
CA VAL A 275 -12.94 17.59 11.39
C VAL A 275 -12.68 19.08 11.41
N SER A 276 -12.93 19.76 12.52
CA SER A 276 -12.53 21.15 12.76
C SER A 276 -11.42 21.20 13.82
N VAL A 277 -10.31 21.88 13.49
CA VAL A 277 -9.17 22.05 14.38
C VAL A 277 -8.87 23.55 14.45
N GLY A 278 -9.13 24.17 15.59
CA GLY A 278 -9.04 25.61 15.77
C GLY A 278 -10.05 26.41 14.95
N SER A 279 -10.16 27.69 15.22
CA SER A 279 -11.24 28.55 14.74
C SER A 279 -11.30 28.79 13.22
N ASN A 280 -10.30 28.37 12.47
CA ASN A 280 -10.19 28.64 11.02
C ASN A 280 -9.77 27.45 10.17
N GLN A 281 -9.64 26.26 10.71
CA GLN A 281 -9.16 25.09 9.97
C GLN A 281 -10.16 23.97 10.06
N THR A 282 -10.80 23.65 8.92
CA THR A 282 -11.73 22.51 8.80
C THR A 282 -11.23 21.57 7.73
N TYR A 283 -11.01 20.32 8.10
CA TYR A 283 -10.67 19.23 7.17
C TYR A 283 -11.96 18.53 6.74
N TRP A 284 -12.13 18.44 5.43
CA TRP A 284 -13.20 17.67 4.81
C TRP A 284 -12.60 16.36 4.33
N ASP A 285 -12.96 15.28 4.98
CA ASP A 285 -12.48 13.98 4.59
C ASP A 285 -13.24 13.47 3.37
N SER A 286 -12.51 12.94 2.38
CA SER A 286 -13.07 12.44 1.13
C SER A 286 -12.33 11.20 0.64
N TYR A 287 -13.00 10.42 -0.20
CA TYR A 287 -12.38 9.25 -0.85
C TYR A 287 -11.23 9.65 -1.79
N SER A 288 -11.29 10.81 -2.42
CA SER A 288 -10.24 11.29 -3.33
C SER A 288 -8.91 11.57 -2.62
N SER A 289 -8.91 11.78 -1.32
CA SER A 289 -7.70 11.92 -0.50
C SER A 289 -7.22 10.60 0.12
N GLY A 290 -7.88 9.48 -0.16
CA GLY A 290 -7.57 8.17 0.42
C GLY A 290 -7.96 8.00 1.90
N ILE A 291 -8.70 8.94 2.48
CA ILE A 291 -9.17 8.92 3.87
C ILE A 291 -10.42 8.07 4.01
N LEU A 292 -11.27 8.07 2.99
CA LEU A 292 -12.43 7.20 2.80
C LEU A 292 -12.23 6.30 1.59
N ASP A 293 -12.85 5.15 1.59
CA ASP A 293 -12.89 4.28 0.42
C ASP A 293 -13.95 4.70 -0.62
N ASP A 294 -13.91 4.06 -1.78
CA ASP A 294 -14.81 4.41 -2.90
C ASP A 294 -16.29 4.10 -2.61
N ASN A 295 -16.61 3.34 -1.55
CA ASN A 295 -17.97 2.99 -1.18
C ASN A 295 -18.67 4.07 -0.34
N CYS A 296 -17.97 5.14 0.03
CA CYS A 296 -18.53 6.20 0.87
C CYS A 296 -19.61 7.04 0.17
N VAL A 297 -19.70 7.01 -1.16
CA VAL A 297 -20.70 7.72 -1.97
C VAL A 297 -21.32 6.74 -2.95
N ARG A 298 -22.64 6.53 -2.88
CA ARG A 298 -23.34 5.58 -3.76
C ARG A 298 -24.72 6.06 -4.14
N GLN A 299 -25.10 5.77 -5.39
CA GLN A 299 -26.49 5.87 -5.86
C GLN A 299 -27.25 4.62 -5.42
N ILE A 300 -28.46 4.81 -4.83
CA ILE A 300 -29.27 3.72 -4.32
C ILE A 300 -30.70 3.76 -4.88
N GLU A 301 -31.39 2.64 -4.79
CA GLU A 301 -32.80 2.55 -5.21
C GLU A 301 -33.74 3.10 -4.13
N ALA A 302 -34.74 3.87 -4.55
CA ALA A 302 -35.76 4.35 -3.64
C ALA A 302 -36.63 3.21 -3.09
N GLY A 303 -36.94 3.24 -1.82
CA GLY A 303 -37.76 2.24 -1.14
C GLY A 303 -37.01 0.97 -0.75
N VAL A 304 -35.72 0.83 -1.06
CA VAL A 304 -34.93 -0.38 -0.79
C VAL A 304 -33.88 -0.08 0.30
N TRP A 305 -33.81 -0.94 1.33
CA TRP A 305 -32.73 -0.89 2.31
C TRP A 305 -31.41 -1.29 1.67
N THR A 306 -30.45 -0.40 1.72
CA THR A 306 -29.10 -0.59 1.17
C THR A 306 -28.06 -0.51 2.27
N LYS A 307 -27.15 -1.49 2.35
CA LYS A 307 -26.04 -1.48 3.31
C LYS A 307 -24.88 -0.67 2.75
N PHE A 308 -24.35 0.22 3.55
CA PHE A 308 -23.06 0.89 3.37
C PHE A 308 -22.07 0.28 4.34
N ASN A 309 -20.87 0.06 3.87
CA ASN A 309 -19.73 -0.33 4.68
C ASN A 309 -18.46 0.17 4.03
N GLY A 310 -17.47 0.48 4.83
CA GLY A 310 -16.21 0.99 4.32
C GLY A 310 -15.21 1.29 5.42
N ILE A 311 -14.12 1.94 5.03
CA ILE A 311 -13.02 2.32 5.89
C ILE A 311 -12.94 3.83 6.00
N PHE A 312 -12.69 4.31 7.21
CA PHE A 312 -12.46 5.72 7.52
C PHE A 312 -11.18 5.88 8.31
N LYS A 313 -10.27 6.72 7.81
CA LYS A 313 -9.01 7.04 8.48
C LYS A 313 -8.91 8.57 8.64
N PRO A 314 -9.44 9.16 9.72
CA PRO A 314 -9.34 10.60 9.94
C PRO A 314 -7.87 11.03 9.98
N GLN A 315 -7.54 12.11 9.28
CA GLN A 315 -6.20 12.69 9.26
C GLN A 315 -6.30 14.19 9.50
N PHE A 316 -5.76 14.65 10.63
CA PHE A 316 -5.71 16.04 11.01
C PHE A 316 -4.56 16.27 11.99
N GLU A 317 -4.08 17.50 12.07
CA GLU A 317 -3.02 17.91 12.99
C GLU A 317 -3.59 18.70 14.16
N GLY A 318 -3.13 18.42 15.37
CA GLY A 318 -3.63 19.05 16.60
C GLY A 318 -4.81 18.33 17.24
N GLU A 319 -5.49 19.00 18.16
CA GLU A 319 -6.68 18.47 18.80
C GLU A 319 -7.94 18.90 18.04
N ALA A 320 -8.80 17.94 17.72
CA ALA A 320 -10.09 18.26 17.11
C ALA A 320 -10.98 19.00 18.08
N GLU A 321 -11.45 20.20 17.70
CA GLU A 321 -12.53 20.89 18.39
C GLU A 321 -13.89 20.26 18.06
N GLU A 322 -14.04 19.75 16.85
CA GLU A 322 -15.21 19.04 16.38
C GLU A 322 -14.81 17.98 15.36
N LEU A 323 -15.21 16.73 15.59
CA LEU A 323 -15.14 15.62 14.64
C LEU A 323 -16.55 15.03 14.55
N VAL A 324 -17.16 15.06 13.38
CA VAL A 324 -18.54 14.65 13.16
C VAL A 324 -18.63 13.65 12.02
N ILE A 325 -19.27 12.52 12.27
CA ILE A 325 -19.70 11.60 11.20
C ILE A 325 -21.07 12.03 10.70
N ARG A 326 -21.28 11.96 9.37
CA ARG A 326 -22.54 12.35 8.74
C ARG A 326 -22.95 11.33 7.68
N ILE A 327 -24.24 11.03 7.65
CA ILE A 327 -24.89 10.25 6.60
C ILE A 327 -25.84 11.20 5.89
N LEU A 328 -25.46 11.59 4.66
CA LEU A 328 -26.10 12.65 3.88
C LEU A 328 -26.83 12.08 2.68
N GLU A 329 -28.02 12.59 2.40
CA GLU A 329 -28.59 12.52 1.06
C GLU A 329 -28.16 13.77 0.29
N GLN A 330 -27.44 13.57 -0.79
CA GLN A 330 -26.97 14.67 -1.65
C GLN A 330 -26.89 14.19 -3.10
N GLY A 331 -27.17 15.08 -4.04
CA GLY A 331 -26.96 14.83 -5.48
C GLY A 331 -25.49 14.95 -5.87
N THR A 332 -25.13 14.46 -7.06
CA THR A 332 -23.78 14.40 -7.63
C THR A 332 -23.05 15.74 -7.72
N ASN A 333 -23.76 16.85 -7.62
CA ASN A 333 -23.17 18.19 -7.62
C ASN A 333 -23.07 18.72 -6.19
N TYR A 334 -22.01 18.34 -5.51
CA TYR A 334 -21.69 18.82 -4.17
C TYR A 334 -21.81 20.35 -4.10
N GLY A 335 -22.81 20.84 -3.36
CA GLY A 335 -23.07 22.28 -3.18
C GLY A 335 -23.99 22.95 -4.21
N SER A 336 -24.48 22.27 -5.25
CA SER A 336 -25.40 22.86 -6.24
C SER A 336 -26.85 22.97 -5.76
N GLY A 337 -27.22 22.30 -4.67
CA GLY A 337 -28.58 22.29 -4.15
C GLY A 337 -29.57 21.38 -4.90
N ASP A 338 -29.10 20.55 -5.80
CA ASP A 338 -29.90 19.69 -6.68
C ASP A 338 -30.27 18.32 -6.06
N CYS A 339 -30.31 18.19 -4.75
CA CYS A 339 -30.84 17.02 -4.09
C CYS A 339 -32.36 17.13 -3.88
N VAL A 340 -33.04 15.98 -3.82
CA VAL A 340 -34.51 15.92 -3.66
C VAL A 340 -34.94 16.46 -2.30
N LYS A 341 -34.13 16.31 -1.24
CA LYS A 341 -34.43 16.66 0.15
C LYS A 341 -35.64 15.92 0.70
N GLY A 342 -35.94 14.77 0.11
CA GLY A 342 -36.98 13.87 0.55
C GLY A 342 -36.68 13.21 1.88
N ARG A 343 -37.62 12.44 2.38
CA ARG A 343 -37.46 11.64 3.57
C ARG A 343 -36.53 10.46 3.36
N TYR A 344 -35.67 10.18 4.30
CA TYR A 344 -34.85 8.96 4.29
C TYR A 344 -34.64 8.40 5.70
N TYR A 345 -34.20 7.15 5.74
CA TYR A 345 -34.16 6.33 6.92
C TYR A 345 -32.78 5.74 7.11
N VAL A 346 -32.30 5.65 8.36
CA VAL A 346 -31.00 5.10 8.72
C VAL A 346 -31.13 4.18 9.93
N THR A 347 -30.39 3.08 9.96
CA THR A 347 -30.31 2.21 11.14
C THR A 347 -29.04 1.37 11.12
N GLY A 348 -28.75 0.69 12.24
CA GLY A 348 -27.61 -0.23 12.36
C GLY A 348 -26.27 0.46 12.09
N VAL A 349 -26.09 1.69 12.58
CA VAL A 349 -24.87 2.45 12.38
C VAL A 349 -23.77 1.92 13.27
N GLU A 350 -22.70 1.45 12.66
CA GLU A 350 -21.53 0.96 13.36
C GLU A 350 -20.28 1.76 12.97
N MET A 351 -19.44 2.00 13.94
CA MET A 351 -18.08 2.53 13.79
C MET A 351 -17.20 1.82 14.80
N ARG A 352 -16.23 1.08 14.35
CA ARG A 352 -15.32 0.30 15.19
C ARG A 352 -13.88 0.58 14.82
N GLU A 353 -13.00 0.68 15.80
CA GLU A 353 -11.56 0.75 15.52
C GLU A 353 -11.14 -0.57 14.86
N LYS A 354 -10.55 -0.49 13.67
CA LYS A 354 -9.92 -1.62 13.00
C LYS A 354 -8.58 -1.86 13.68
N VAL A 355 -8.56 -2.80 14.59
CA VAL A 355 -7.29 -3.31 15.12
C VAL A 355 -6.71 -4.19 14.03
N GLU A 356 -5.72 -3.70 13.30
CA GLU A 356 -4.94 -4.57 12.42
C GLU A 356 -4.32 -5.67 13.29
N GLU A 357 -4.64 -6.91 12.99
CA GLU A 357 -4.00 -8.06 13.61
C GLU A 357 -2.51 -7.92 13.32
N GLN A 358 -1.72 -7.55 14.34
CA GLN A 358 -0.28 -7.54 14.21
C GLN A 358 0.15 -8.99 14.04
N LYS A 359 0.46 -9.36 12.80
CA LYS A 359 1.08 -10.67 12.53
C LYS A 359 2.34 -10.78 13.39
N GLU A 360 2.49 -11.87 14.09
CA GLU A 360 3.74 -12.17 14.79
C GLU A 360 4.82 -12.38 13.72
N ILE A 361 5.95 -11.70 13.90
CA ILE A 361 7.14 -11.95 13.07
C ILE A 361 7.87 -13.17 13.59
N GLU A 362 8.57 -13.87 12.69
CA GLU A 362 9.35 -15.06 13.07
C GLU A 362 10.33 -14.72 14.20
N SER A 363 10.27 -15.51 15.27
CA SER A 363 11.14 -15.34 16.46
C SER A 363 12.35 -16.24 16.44
N ASP A 364 12.36 -17.30 15.64
CA ASP A 364 13.40 -18.32 15.51
C ASP A 364 14.50 -17.96 14.48
N ILE A 365 14.31 -16.90 13.70
CA ILE A 365 15.31 -16.37 12.78
C ILE A 365 16.14 -15.30 13.48
N PRO A 366 17.50 -15.40 13.45
CA PRO A 366 18.37 -14.34 13.96
C PRO A 366 18.10 -13.00 13.29
N ASP A 367 18.28 -11.91 14.00
CA ASP A 367 18.17 -10.58 13.42
C ASP A 367 19.32 -10.31 12.43
N LEU A 368 18.97 -9.82 11.25
CA LEU A 368 19.90 -9.65 10.14
C LEU A 368 21.04 -8.69 10.49
N LYS A 369 20.73 -7.58 11.18
CA LYS A 369 21.74 -6.59 11.60
C LYS A 369 22.84 -7.20 12.48
N SER A 370 22.50 -8.08 13.43
CA SER A 370 23.48 -8.74 14.30
C SER A 370 24.32 -9.76 13.54
N VAL A 371 23.73 -10.47 12.57
CA VAL A 371 24.49 -11.40 11.71
C VAL A 371 25.48 -10.62 10.88
N VAL A 372 25.04 -9.60 10.14
CA VAL A 372 25.89 -8.82 9.22
C VAL A 372 27.01 -8.06 9.95
N SER A 373 26.73 -7.54 11.15
CA SER A 373 27.72 -6.81 11.95
C SER A 373 28.64 -7.70 12.80
N SER A 374 28.53 -9.02 12.69
CA SER A 374 29.45 -9.93 13.41
C SER A 374 30.87 -9.86 12.84
N ALA A 375 31.86 -10.23 13.67
CA ALA A 375 33.29 -10.13 13.31
C ALA A 375 33.70 -11.05 12.13
N ASP A 376 32.95 -12.13 11.92
CA ASP A 376 33.19 -13.07 10.81
C ASP A 376 32.48 -12.66 9.52
N GLU A 377 31.70 -11.57 9.53
CA GLU A 377 30.95 -11.02 8.43
C GLU A 377 31.51 -9.63 8.02
N LEU A 378 30.70 -8.57 7.98
CA LEU A 378 31.13 -7.22 7.57
C LEU A 378 31.61 -6.35 8.75
N GLY A 379 31.49 -6.84 9.98
CA GLY A 379 31.99 -6.15 11.18
C GLY A 379 31.03 -5.15 11.79
N ALA A 380 31.42 -4.63 12.96
CA ALA A 380 30.54 -3.84 13.83
C ALA A 380 30.03 -2.51 13.22
N ASP A 381 30.75 -1.97 12.26
CA ASP A 381 30.40 -0.70 11.60
C ASP A 381 29.48 -0.89 10.38
N ALA A 382 29.07 -2.12 10.07
CA ALA A 382 28.22 -2.42 8.93
C ALA A 382 26.78 -1.96 9.16
N TYR A 383 26.23 -1.31 8.16
CA TYR A 383 24.81 -0.95 8.10
C TYR A 383 24.03 -2.03 7.34
N THR A 384 22.93 -2.46 7.96
CA THR A 384 21.90 -3.27 7.32
C THR A 384 20.63 -2.43 7.29
N GLY A 385 20.19 -2.02 6.11
CA GLY A 385 19.14 -1.01 5.95
C GLY A 385 17.94 -1.49 5.15
N THR A 386 16.88 -0.71 5.26
CA THR A 386 15.69 -0.82 4.41
C THR A 386 15.13 0.57 4.13
N CYS A 387 14.21 0.67 3.15
CA CYS A 387 13.46 1.90 2.96
C CYS A 387 12.18 1.89 3.81
N ILE A 388 11.76 3.07 4.24
CA ILE A 388 10.46 3.30 4.87
C ILE A 388 9.82 4.57 4.31
N ALA A 389 8.50 4.57 4.26
CA ALA A 389 7.69 5.72 3.88
C ALA A 389 6.74 6.09 5.04
N ASN A 390 6.23 7.31 5.02
CA ASN A 390 5.29 7.77 6.05
C ASN A 390 4.06 6.83 6.20
N GLY A 391 3.57 6.27 5.08
CA GLY A 391 2.46 5.30 5.10
C GLY A 391 2.77 4.00 5.86
N HIS A 392 4.03 3.60 5.95
CA HIS A 392 4.45 2.38 6.64
C HIS A 392 4.38 2.48 8.17
N LEU A 393 4.35 3.70 8.73
CA LEU A 393 4.33 3.90 10.19
C LEU A 393 3.11 3.31 10.88
N SER A 394 2.01 3.15 10.14
CA SER A 394 0.78 2.53 10.65
C SER A 394 0.78 0.99 10.56
N ASP A 395 1.73 0.40 9.82
CA ASP A 395 1.89 -1.06 9.76
C ASP A 395 2.80 -1.56 10.89
N GLY A 396 2.18 -1.96 11.99
CA GLY A 396 2.92 -2.44 13.17
C GLY A 396 3.73 -3.71 12.91
N THR A 397 3.34 -4.57 11.96
CA THR A 397 4.12 -5.76 11.57
C THR A 397 5.38 -5.36 10.81
N LEU A 398 5.24 -4.45 9.84
CA LEU A 398 6.39 -3.93 9.09
C LEU A 398 7.38 -3.22 10.02
N MET A 399 6.88 -2.36 10.92
CA MET A 399 7.77 -1.66 11.87
C MET A 399 8.49 -2.61 12.82
N LYS A 400 7.86 -3.69 13.29
CA LYS A 400 8.54 -4.75 14.06
C LYS A 400 9.65 -5.45 13.26
N LEU A 401 9.44 -5.68 11.95
CA LEU A 401 10.50 -6.22 11.08
C LEU A 401 11.67 -5.23 10.95
N VAL A 402 11.37 -3.94 10.78
CA VAL A 402 12.38 -2.88 10.71
C VAL A 402 13.19 -2.87 12.00
N GLU A 403 12.55 -2.81 13.15
CA GLU A 403 13.18 -2.78 14.46
C GLU A 403 14.04 -4.04 14.74
N LYS A 404 13.57 -5.20 14.31
CA LYS A 404 14.29 -6.46 14.49
C LYS A 404 15.53 -6.55 13.59
N HIS A 405 15.38 -6.29 12.30
CA HIS A 405 16.36 -6.69 11.30
C HIS A 405 17.32 -5.58 10.86
N PHE A 406 16.98 -4.31 11.07
CA PHE A 406 17.73 -3.21 10.49
C PHE A 406 18.28 -2.22 11.51
N ASN A 407 19.46 -1.70 11.23
CA ASN A 407 20.12 -0.63 11.99
C ASN A 407 20.27 0.67 11.18
N ALA A 408 19.72 0.70 9.96
CA ALA A 408 19.66 1.89 9.13
C ALA A 408 18.36 1.92 8.30
N VAL A 409 17.85 3.13 8.01
CA VAL A 409 16.73 3.34 7.10
C VAL A 409 17.00 4.51 6.17
N THR A 410 16.42 4.43 4.98
CA THR A 410 16.32 5.53 4.00
C THR A 410 14.85 5.82 3.77
N PHE A 411 14.48 7.10 3.69
CA PHE A 411 13.08 7.47 3.39
C PHE A 411 12.82 7.31 1.90
N GLU A 412 11.69 6.68 1.57
CA GLU A 412 11.36 6.40 0.17
C GLU A 412 11.19 7.69 -0.65
N ASN A 413 10.48 8.69 -0.10
CA ASN A 413 10.20 9.94 -0.81
C ASN A 413 10.39 11.21 0.02
N GLU A 414 10.25 11.17 1.34
CA GLU A 414 9.96 12.32 2.19
C GLU A 414 11.11 13.31 2.36
N LEU A 415 12.32 12.97 1.86
CA LEU A 415 13.49 13.86 1.79
C LEU A 415 13.86 14.29 0.35
N LYS A 416 13.05 13.90 -0.65
CA LYS A 416 13.21 14.35 -2.04
C LYS A 416 12.69 15.78 -2.20
N MET A 417 13.16 16.48 -3.22
CA MET A 417 12.89 17.91 -3.37
C MET A 417 11.38 18.22 -3.49
N ASP A 418 10.62 17.44 -4.23
CA ASP A 418 9.17 17.62 -4.36
C ASP A 418 8.44 17.48 -3.02
N ALA A 419 8.84 16.52 -2.19
CA ALA A 419 8.29 16.32 -0.86
C ALA A 419 8.65 17.48 0.09
N VAL A 420 9.88 17.98 0.03
CA VAL A 420 10.35 19.12 0.81
C VAL A 420 9.57 20.41 0.48
N PHE A 421 9.01 20.50 -0.72
CA PHE A 421 8.09 21.58 -1.11
C PHE A 421 6.61 21.17 -1.04
N GLY A 422 6.26 20.19 -0.22
CA GLY A 422 4.86 19.77 0.03
C GLY A 422 4.14 19.23 -1.22
N TYR A 423 4.89 18.62 -2.16
CA TYR A 423 4.40 18.14 -3.46
C TYR A 423 3.72 19.21 -4.33
N GLN A 424 4.09 20.48 -4.15
CA GLN A 424 3.59 21.60 -4.95
C GLN A 424 4.32 21.66 -6.30
N ASN A 425 4.03 20.72 -7.20
CA ASN A 425 4.76 20.56 -8.47
C ASN A 425 4.34 21.57 -9.56
N ASP A 426 3.12 22.11 -9.49
CA ASP A 426 2.60 23.06 -10.50
C ASP A 426 3.01 24.50 -10.28
N ALA A 427 3.12 24.92 -9.05
CA ALA A 427 3.52 26.26 -8.64
C ALA A 427 4.23 26.20 -7.28
N PRO A 428 5.10 27.17 -6.95
CA PRO A 428 5.76 27.17 -5.65
C PRO A 428 4.75 27.34 -4.52
N PRO A 429 5.02 26.76 -3.33
CA PRO A 429 4.27 27.08 -2.12
C PRO A 429 4.37 28.57 -1.76
N GLU A 430 3.78 28.95 -0.62
CA GLU A 430 3.91 30.31 -0.09
C GLU A 430 5.36 30.77 -0.12
N MET A 431 5.58 32.00 -0.62
CA MET A 431 6.91 32.60 -0.68
C MET A 431 7.21 33.34 0.61
N GLU A 432 8.42 33.17 1.11
CA GLU A 432 8.91 33.89 2.29
C GLU A 432 10.18 34.68 1.99
N SER A 433 10.41 35.71 2.79
CA SER A 433 11.62 36.55 2.70
C SER A 433 12.62 36.12 3.76
N VAL A 434 13.77 35.62 3.33
CA VAL A 434 14.82 35.16 4.23
C VAL A 434 16.08 36.02 4.15
N THR A 435 16.86 36.01 5.23
CA THR A 435 18.25 36.50 5.23
C THR A 435 19.14 35.32 5.56
N TRP A 436 20.08 35.01 4.67
CA TRP A 436 21.01 33.92 4.84
C TRP A 436 22.41 34.29 4.34
N THR A 437 23.40 33.57 4.76
CA THR A 437 24.80 33.81 4.38
C THR A 437 25.30 32.65 3.53
N ARG A 438 25.84 32.99 2.37
CA ARG A 438 26.49 32.03 1.46
C ARG A 438 27.82 31.53 2.04
N ALA A 439 28.31 30.42 1.50
CA ALA A 439 29.60 29.83 1.88
C ALA A 439 30.80 30.77 1.64
N ASP A 440 30.69 31.68 0.69
CA ASP A 440 31.70 32.71 0.41
C ASP A 440 31.60 33.97 1.35
N GLY A 441 30.65 33.96 2.29
CA GLY A 441 30.39 35.05 3.21
C GLY A 441 29.43 36.11 2.70
N THR A 442 28.92 36.01 1.49
CA THR A 442 27.92 36.93 0.93
C THR A 442 26.60 36.83 1.69
N VAL A 443 26.10 37.98 2.18
CA VAL A 443 24.81 38.05 2.87
C VAL A 443 23.69 38.35 1.87
N MET A 444 22.75 37.40 1.76
CA MET A 444 21.56 37.49 0.93
C MET A 444 20.39 37.99 1.79
N SER A 445 20.11 39.28 1.79
CA SER A 445 19.04 39.88 2.58
C SER A 445 17.78 40.07 1.77
N GLY A 446 16.63 39.72 2.35
CA GLY A 446 15.32 39.83 1.69
C GLY A 446 15.16 38.89 0.49
N TYR A 447 15.91 37.79 0.48
CA TYR A 447 15.88 36.81 -0.57
C TYR A 447 14.54 36.05 -0.55
N GLN A 448 13.83 36.08 -1.66
CA GLN A 448 12.52 35.45 -1.77
C GLN A 448 12.70 33.99 -2.11
N VAL A 449 12.12 33.10 -1.28
CA VAL A 449 12.24 31.66 -1.40
C VAL A 449 10.90 31.01 -1.15
N PRO A 450 10.64 29.83 -1.76
CA PRO A 450 9.47 29.02 -1.44
C PRO A 450 9.64 28.39 -0.05
N LYS A 451 8.56 28.40 0.74
CA LYS A 451 8.54 27.80 2.07
C LYS A 451 8.70 26.28 1.98
N MET A 452 9.60 25.73 2.77
CA MET A 452 9.82 24.29 2.87
C MET A 452 8.86 23.65 3.87
N ASP A 453 8.47 22.41 3.61
CA ASP A 453 7.65 21.57 4.47
C ASP A 453 8.38 20.26 4.78
N PHE A 454 8.76 20.08 6.03
CA PHE A 454 9.45 18.88 6.52
C PHE A 454 8.54 17.93 7.32
N THR A 455 7.25 18.24 7.41
CA THR A 455 6.29 17.55 8.29
C THR A 455 6.30 16.04 8.10
N LEU A 456 6.30 15.55 6.84
CA LEU A 456 6.28 14.12 6.57
C LEU A 456 7.58 13.43 6.99
N ALA A 457 8.73 14.04 6.72
CA ALA A 457 10.02 13.50 7.15
C ALA A 457 10.14 13.49 8.68
N GLU A 458 9.69 14.56 9.35
CA GLU A 458 9.71 14.66 10.80
C GLU A 458 8.81 13.63 11.49
N LYS A 459 7.67 13.24 10.89
CA LYS A 459 6.84 12.14 11.41
C LYS A 459 7.62 10.84 11.48
N ILE A 460 8.35 10.49 10.43
CA ILE A 460 9.19 9.28 10.42
C ILE A 460 10.33 9.42 11.44
N LEU A 461 11.02 10.56 11.45
CA LEU A 461 12.12 10.80 12.38
C LEU A 461 11.69 10.73 13.84
N ALA A 462 10.50 11.23 14.17
CA ALA A 462 9.97 11.19 15.53
C ALA A 462 9.74 9.75 16.01
N VAL A 463 9.21 8.88 15.15
CA VAL A 463 8.99 7.44 15.46
C VAL A 463 10.34 6.74 15.69
N ILE A 464 11.30 6.96 14.78
CA ILE A 464 12.64 6.34 14.91
C ILE A 464 13.38 6.90 16.13
N LYS A 465 13.24 8.19 16.41
CA LYS A 465 13.85 8.79 17.59
C LYS A 465 13.28 8.22 18.88
N ASP A 466 11.97 8.05 18.97
CA ASP A 466 11.34 7.42 20.13
C ASP A 466 11.83 5.98 20.34
N TRP A 467 11.98 5.23 19.23
CA TRP A 467 12.63 3.90 19.28
C TRP A 467 14.07 3.99 19.79
N ASN A 468 14.89 4.86 19.22
CA ASN A 468 16.30 5.01 19.56
C ASN A 468 16.50 5.44 21.03
N ASP A 469 15.65 6.33 21.52
CA ASP A 469 15.70 6.78 22.93
C ASP A 469 15.41 5.62 23.90
N LYS A 470 14.57 4.68 23.51
CA LYS A 470 14.22 3.48 24.28
C LYS A 470 15.22 2.34 24.10
N ASN A 471 15.92 2.29 22.96
CA ASN A 471 16.82 1.21 22.57
C ASN A 471 18.19 1.72 22.08
N PRO A 472 18.96 2.43 22.90
CA PRO A 472 20.19 3.11 22.46
C PRO A 472 21.25 2.15 21.89
N GLU A 473 21.30 0.89 22.38
CA GLU A 473 22.23 -0.14 21.88
C GLU A 473 21.83 -0.72 20.51
N SER A 474 20.60 -0.49 20.09
CA SER A 474 20.05 -0.95 18.81
C SER A 474 19.52 0.21 17.98
N ALA A 475 20.12 1.39 18.14
CA ALA A 475 19.67 2.59 17.47
C ALA A 475 19.71 2.45 15.95
N ILE A 476 18.64 2.94 15.30
CA ILE A 476 18.50 2.98 13.85
C ILE A 476 19.04 4.32 13.34
N LYS A 477 19.93 4.28 12.36
CA LYS A 477 20.51 5.44 11.72
C LYS A 477 19.77 5.78 10.43
N ILE A 478 19.88 7.02 9.98
CA ILE A 478 19.22 7.54 8.80
C ILE A 478 20.24 7.80 7.70
N ARG A 479 19.91 7.38 6.48
CA ARG A 479 20.57 7.80 5.25
C ARG A 479 19.69 8.81 4.55
N GLY A 480 20.15 10.05 4.41
CA GLY A 480 19.42 11.12 3.71
C GLY A 480 19.41 10.84 2.19
N HIS A 481 18.25 10.92 1.57
CA HIS A 481 18.07 10.75 0.12
C HIS A 481 16.98 11.69 -0.38
N VAL A 482 17.24 12.68 -1.17
CA VAL A 482 18.45 13.11 -1.88
C VAL A 482 18.47 14.65 -2.01
N LEU A 483 19.63 15.28 -2.10
CA LEU A 483 19.69 16.74 -2.28
C LEU A 483 19.51 17.16 -3.75
N VAL A 484 20.22 16.53 -4.68
CA VAL A 484 20.21 16.90 -6.10
C VAL A 484 19.92 15.69 -6.97
N TRP A 485 18.80 15.74 -7.68
CA TRP A 485 18.36 14.70 -8.59
C TRP A 485 17.58 15.30 -9.77
N HIS A 486 17.65 14.69 -10.94
CA HIS A 486 16.94 15.15 -12.14
C HIS A 486 15.44 14.84 -12.11
N SER A 487 15.00 13.95 -11.22
CA SER A 487 13.61 13.55 -11.02
C SER A 487 13.08 14.05 -9.67
N GLN A 488 11.77 14.01 -9.48
CA GLN A 488 11.08 14.47 -8.27
C GLN A 488 11.59 15.84 -7.76
N ALA A 489 11.84 16.75 -8.71
CA ALA A 489 12.18 18.15 -8.47
C ALA A 489 11.18 19.03 -9.20
N PRO A 490 10.50 19.97 -8.51
CA PRO A 490 9.50 20.81 -9.13
C PRO A 490 10.10 21.67 -10.24
N GLU A 491 9.52 21.66 -11.45
CA GLU A 491 10.07 22.35 -12.60
C GLU A 491 10.17 23.88 -12.37
N TRP A 492 9.22 24.48 -11.66
CA TRP A 492 9.26 25.92 -11.32
C TRP A 492 10.53 26.32 -10.54
N PHE A 493 11.22 25.40 -9.86
CA PHE A 493 12.47 25.66 -9.14
C PHE A 493 13.60 26.14 -10.05
N PHE A 494 13.59 25.73 -11.31
CA PHE A 494 14.63 26.00 -12.29
C PHE A 494 14.38 27.25 -13.14
N HIS A 495 13.21 27.88 -13.01
CA HIS A 495 12.79 28.98 -13.85
C HIS A 495 12.88 30.34 -13.16
N GLU A 496 12.95 31.43 -13.96
CA GLU A 496 12.94 32.79 -13.44
C GLU A 496 11.69 33.05 -12.58
N ASP A 497 11.86 33.81 -11.50
CA ASP A 497 10.82 34.13 -10.53
C ASP A 497 10.02 32.92 -9.99
N TRP A 498 10.65 31.74 -9.95
CA TRP A 498 10.04 30.48 -9.49
C TRP A 498 8.78 30.10 -10.28
N ASN A 499 8.75 30.40 -11.58
CA ASN A 499 7.58 30.21 -12.41
C ASN A 499 7.92 29.37 -13.67
N LYS A 500 7.37 28.16 -13.75
CA LYS A 500 7.63 27.19 -14.85
C LYS A 500 7.28 27.72 -16.25
N ASP A 501 6.43 28.77 -16.34
CA ASP A 501 6.06 29.38 -17.62
C ASP A 501 7.05 30.46 -18.09
N LYS A 502 8.08 30.77 -17.28
CA LYS A 502 9.17 31.68 -17.62
C LYS A 502 10.39 30.92 -18.16
N PRO A 503 11.37 31.63 -18.75
CA PRO A 503 12.64 31.00 -19.12
C PRO A 503 13.36 30.36 -17.93
N TYR A 504 14.27 29.45 -18.20
CA TYR A 504 15.18 28.93 -17.18
C TYR A 504 15.99 30.07 -16.56
N ALA A 505 16.17 30.02 -15.26
CA ALA A 505 17.01 31.00 -14.53
C ALA A 505 18.48 30.86 -14.97
N SER A 506 19.22 31.95 -14.86
CA SER A 506 20.65 31.93 -15.16
C SER A 506 21.43 31.02 -14.22
N LYS A 507 22.61 30.59 -14.66
CA LYS A 507 23.50 29.73 -13.86
C LYS A 507 23.80 30.35 -12.49
N GLU A 508 24.02 31.68 -12.43
CA GLU A 508 24.30 32.37 -11.17
C GLU A 508 23.09 32.36 -10.21
N VAL A 509 21.90 32.53 -10.74
CA VAL A 509 20.66 32.42 -9.96
C VAL A 509 20.47 30.98 -9.45
N MET A 510 20.70 30.03 -10.30
CA MET A 510 20.56 28.59 -9.94
C MET A 510 21.62 28.17 -8.93
N ASP A 511 22.83 28.68 -9.02
CA ASP A 511 23.88 28.42 -8.06
C ASP A 511 23.49 28.92 -6.65
N ALA A 512 22.95 30.13 -6.54
CA ALA A 512 22.46 30.66 -5.28
C ALA A 512 21.26 29.87 -4.73
N ARG A 513 20.34 29.43 -5.62
CA ARG A 513 19.19 28.61 -5.22
C ARG A 513 19.60 27.22 -4.74
N GLN A 514 20.54 26.59 -5.43
CA GLN A 514 21.07 25.28 -5.06
C GLN A 514 21.74 25.33 -3.69
N GLU A 515 22.56 26.35 -3.46
CA GLU A 515 23.23 26.57 -2.19
C GLU A 515 22.24 26.80 -1.04
N TRP A 516 21.26 27.69 -1.25
CA TRP A 516 20.20 27.96 -0.29
C TRP A 516 19.42 26.67 0.05
N TYR A 517 19.04 25.89 -0.96
CA TYR A 517 18.29 24.66 -0.78
C TYR A 517 19.10 23.64 0.05
N ILE A 518 20.34 23.35 -0.33
CA ILE A 518 21.21 22.41 0.38
C ILE A 518 21.46 22.88 1.82
N GLN A 519 21.78 24.17 2.01
CA GLN A 519 21.95 24.73 3.34
C GLN A 519 20.70 24.55 4.21
N SER A 520 19.54 24.89 3.68
CA SER A 520 18.27 24.86 4.41
C SER A 520 17.92 23.44 4.85
N VAL A 521 18.01 22.46 3.95
CA VAL A 521 17.74 21.05 4.26
C VAL A 521 18.71 20.50 5.30
N LEU A 522 20.02 20.71 5.09
CA LEU A 522 21.03 20.19 6.01
C LEU A 522 20.97 20.87 7.38
N ASN A 523 20.74 22.18 7.44
CA ASN A 523 20.60 22.90 8.71
C ASN A 523 19.35 22.46 9.49
N HIS A 524 18.25 22.18 8.80
CA HIS A 524 17.03 21.73 9.45
C HIS A 524 17.25 20.40 10.19
N PHE A 525 17.84 19.42 9.52
CA PHE A 525 18.01 18.09 10.10
C PHE A 525 19.29 17.91 10.92
N LEU A 526 20.37 18.62 10.57
CA LEU A 526 21.71 18.43 11.13
C LEU A 526 22.23 19.63 11.92
N GLY A 527 21.51 20.74 11.92
CA GLY A 527 21.85 21.95 12.66
C GLY A 527 21.96 21.68 14.17
N LYS A 528 22.71 22.54 14.86
CA LYS A 528 23.01 22.36 16.30
C LYS A 528 21.77 22.19 17.19
N ASP A 529 20.67 22.79 16.81
CA ASP A 529 19.41 22.80 17.56
C ASP A 529 18.43 21.72 17.10
N SER A 530 18.77 20.94 16.05
CA SER A 530 17.94 19.86 15.55
C SER A 530 17.92 18.67 16.51
N PRO A 531 16.75 18.16 16.88
CA PRO A 531 16.63 16.95 17.70
C PRO A 531 17.08 15.67 16.97
N TYR A 532 17.29 15.75 15.66
CA TYR A 532 17.59 14.62 14.78
C TYR A 532 19.05 14.55 14.32
N LYS A 533 19.88 15.54 14.68
CA LYS A 533 21.25 15.75 14.15
C LYS A 533 22.17 14.53 14.28
N ASP A 534 22.00 13.74 15.34
CA ASP A 534 22.86 12.58 15.62
C ASP A 534 22.29 11.28 15.01
N MET A 535 21.15 11.34 14.34
CA MET A 535 20.53 10.18 13.72
C MET A 535 21.07 9.88 12.33
N PHE A 536 21.53 10.89 11.60
CA PHE A 536 22.02 10.74 10.23
C PHE A 536 23.48 10.31 10.21
N TYR A 537 23.80 9.26 9.44
CA TYR A 537 25.19 8.84 9.22
C TYR A 537 25.73 9.26 7.85
N GLY A 538 24.86 9.40 6.86
CA GLY A 538 25.25 9.77 5.52
C GLY A 538 24.10 10.42 4.71
N TRP A 539 24.46 10.99 3.56
CA TRP A 539 23.51 11.63 2.65
C TRP A 539 23.91 11.45 1.19
N ASP A 540 22.94 11.12 0.33
CA ASP A 540 23.09 11.19 -1.12
C ASP A 540 23.04 12.64 -1.55
N VAL A 541 24.20 13.16 -1.96
CA VAL A 541 24.31 14.56 -2.38
C VAL A 541 23.79 14.73 -3.80
N VAL A 542 24.20 13.83 -4.70
CA VAL A 542 23.76 13.81 -6.10
C VAL A 542 23.35 12.39 -6.48
N ASN A 543 22.22 12.28 -7.16
CA ASN A 543 21.65 11.02 -7.65
C ASN A 543 21.55 11.01 -9.17
N GLU A 544 21.98 9.91 -9.81
CA GLU A 544 21.71 9.54 -11.22
C GLU A 544 22.15 10.61 -12.24
N ALA A 545 23.29 11.21 -12.04
CA ALA A 545 23.81 12.25 -12.93
C ALA A 545 24.56 11.71 -14.15
N VAL A 546 24.72 10.36 -14.28
CA VAL A 546 25.35 9.70 -15.42
C VAL A 546 24.29 9.05 -16.30
N SER A 547 24.36 9.31 -17.61
CA SER A 547 23.46 8.77 -18.61
C SER A 547 23.67 7.27 -18.83
N ASP A 548 22.58 6.51 -18.91
CA ASP A 548 22.61 5.08 -19.24
C ASP A 548 22.99 4.82 -20.69
N SER A 549 22.59 5.73 -21.58
CA SER A 549 22.80 5.56 -23.02
C SER A 549 24.23 5.90 -23.47
N THR A 550 24.85 6.91 -22.84
CA THR A 550 26.14 7.44 -23.30
C THR A 550 27.30 7.17 -22.33
N GLY A 551 27.03 6.88 -21.06
CA GLY A 551 28.03 6.82 -20.01
C GLY A 551 28.71 8.17 -19.73
N THR A 552 28.09 9.27 -20.14
CA THR A 552 28.53 10.64 -19.82
C THR A 552 27.51 11.31 -18.90
N TYR A 553 27.67 12.60 -18.59
CA TYR A 553 26.67 13.30 -17.78
C TYR A 553 25.28 13.29 -18.44
N ARG A 554 24.26 13.11 -17.60
CA ARG A 554 22.84 13.21 -17.99
C ARG A 554 22.52 14.67 -18.34
N LYS A 555 21.99 14.88 -19.53
CA LYS A 555 21.73 16.22 -20.08
C LYS A 555 20.23 16.50 -20.22
N GLU A 556 19.90 17.60 -20.90
CA GLU A 556 18.54 18.07 -21.13
C GLU A 556 17.66 17.08 -21.93
N ASP A 557 18.25 16.36 -22.88
CA ASP A 557 17.57 15.32 -23.67
C ASP A 557 17.17 14.10 -22.82
N GLU A 558 17.77 13.93 -21.64
CA GLU A 558 17.43 12.95 -20.63
C GLU A 558 16.77 13.60 -19.40
N LYS A 559 16.10 14.73 -19.60
CA LYS A 559 15.24 15.44 -18.61
C LYS A 559 15.97 16.01 -17.40
N SER A 560 17.28 16.35 -17.51
CA SER A 560 17.97 17.04 -16.43
C SER A 560 17.75 18.54 -16.49
N SER A 561 16.81 19.06 -15.68
CA SER A 561 16.60 20.50 -15.53
C SER A 561 17.79 21.19 -14.87
N TRP A 562 18.56 20.49 -14.04
CA TRP A 562 19.85 20.96 -13.53
C TRP A 562 20.82 21.26 -14.64
N TRP A 563 21.04 20.29 -15.56
CA TRP A 563 21.92 20.50 -16.70
C TRP A 563 21.44 21.64 -17.60
N LYS A 564 20.13 21.70 -17.84
CA LYS A 564 19.53 22.72 -18.70
C LYS A 564 19.73 24.14 -18.16
N ALA A 565 19.63 24.30 -16.83
CA ALA A 565 19.83 25.59 -16.17
C ALA A 565 21.33 25.97 -16.08
N TYR A 566 22.22 25.01 -15.80
CA TYR A 566 23.64 25.25 -15.65
C TYR A 566 24.42 25.29 -16.96
N GLY A 567 24.01 24.47 -17.96
CA GLY A 567 24.70 24.30 -19.21
C GLY A 567 25.93 23.35 -19.15
N ASP A 568 26.29 22.89 -17.97
CA ASP A 568 27.44 22.03 -17.69
C ASP A 568 27.24 21.21 -16.39
N GLN A 569 28.28 20.47 -15.96
CA GLN A 569 28.27 19.63 -14.76
C GLN A 569 28.58 20.39 -13.44
N ASP A 570 28.74 21.69 -13.45
CA ASP A 570 29.13 22.46 -12.24
C ASP A 570 28.12 22.29 -11.10
N PHE A 571 26.85 22.04 -11.41
CA PHE A 571 25.83 21.75 -10.37
C PHE A 571 26.19 20.53 -9.51
N ILE A 572 26.88 19.53 -10.07
CA ILE A 572 27.35 18.34 -9.34
C ILE A 572 28.47 18.74 -8.37
N ILE A 573 29.47 19.44 -8.88
CA ILE A 573 30.61 19.89 -8.07
C ILE A 573 30.15 20.83 -6.97
N ASN A 574 29.29 21.80 -7.30
CA ASN A 574 28.75 22.76 -6.35
C ASN A 574 27.88 22.08 -5.27
N ALA A 575 27.10 21.04 -5.64
CA ALA A 575 26.36 20.26 -4.65
C ALA A 575 27.27 19.67 -3.57
N PHE A 576 28.39 19.04 -3.97
CA PHE A 576 29.37 18.47 -3.04
C PHE A 576 30.15 19.54 -2.25
N ARG A 577 30.40 20.72 -2.84
CA ARG A 577 30.99 21.86 -2.13
C ARG A 577 30.06 22.34 -1.03
N TYR A 578 28.80 22.60 -1.35
CA TYR A 578 27.81 23.08 -0.38
C TYR A 578 27.51 22.04 0.68
N ALA A 579 27.34 20.76 0.29
CA ALA A 579 27.15 19.69 1.26
C ALA A 579 28.34 19.56 2.21
N ASN A 580 29.59 19.67 1.72
CA ASN A 580 30.77 19.65 2.59
C ASN A 580 30.83 20.87 3.52
N HIS A 581 30.40 22.06 3.05
CA HIS A 581 30.44 23.29 3.84
C HIS A 581 29.41 23.24 4.98
N TYR A 582 28.17 22.81 4.70
CA TYR A 582 27.06 22.90 5.64
C TYR A 582 26.86 21.64 6.48
N ALA A 583 27.32 20.47 6.03
CA ALA A 583 27.18 19.24 6.79
C ALA A 583 28.23 19.10 7.89
N PRO A 584 27.91 18.41 9.00
CA PRO A 584 28.89 17.98 9.99
C PRO A 584 30.01 17.16 9.36
N LYS A 585 31.25 17.30 9.86
CA LYS A 585 32.40 16.60 9.30
C LYS A 585 32.30 15.08 9.35
N GLY A 586 31.54 14.53 10.30
CA GLY A 586 31.31 13.09 10.43
C GLY A 586 30.21 12.53 9.52
N LEU A 587 29.42 13.38 8.86
CA LEU A 587 28.41 12.91 7.92
C LEU A 587 29.07 12.38 6.63
N GLU A 588 28.73 11.18 6.22
CA GLU A 588 29.22 10.60 4.96
C GLU A 588 28.45 11.18 3.77
N LEU A 589 29.15 11.57 2.71
CA LEU A 589 28.58 12.20 1.51
C LEU A 589 28.76 11.26 0.34
N TYR A 590 27.66 10.92 -0.34
CA TYR A 590 27.59 9.94 -1.40
C TYR A 590 27.15 10.53 -2.74
N TYR A 591 27.68 9.94 -3.82
CA TYR A 591 27.04 9.93 -5.11
C TYR A 591 26.27 8.60 -5.23
N ASN A 592 25.05 8.60 -5.75
CA ASN A 592 24.20 7.41 -5.86
C ASN A 592 23.71 7.22 -7.29
N ASP A 593 23.73 5.99 -7.83
CA ASP A 593 23.30 5.74 -9.21
C ASP A 593 22.88 4.26 -9.39
N TYR A 594 22.09 4.01 -10.44
CA TYR A 594 21.63 2.69 -10.87
C TYR A 594 22.33 2.25 -12.16
N ASN A 595 22.13 0.99 -12.58
CA ASN A 595 22.85 0.36 -13.70
C ASN A 595 24.38 0.50 -13.57
N GLU A 596 24.84 0.72 -12.39
CA GLU A 596 26.21 1.07 -11.99
C GLU A 596 27.23 -0.04 -12.27
N CYS A 597 26.77 -1.24 -12.66
CA CYS A 597 27.63 -2.36 -13.09
C CYS A 597 27.75 -2.48 -14.61
N SER A 598 27.09 -1.59 -15.38
CA SER A 598 27.10 -1.61 -16.85
C SER A 598 28.31 -0.89 -17.40
N GLY A 599 28.97 -1.46 -18.43
CA GLY A 599 30.25 -1.05 -18.98
C GLY A 599 30.51 0.46 -19.10
N ASN A 600 29.80 1.16 -20.02
CA ASN A 600 29.96 2.60 -20.19
C ASN A 600 29.60 3.42 -18.95
N LYS A 601 28.64 2.94 -18.18
CA LYS A 601 28.19 3.64 -16.98
C LYS A 601 29.21 3.55 -15.86
N VAL A 602 29.92 2.42 -15.73
CA VAL A 602 31.04 2.27 -14.78
C VAL A 602 32.10 3.34 -15.03
N ASP A 603 32.52 3.53 -16.30
CA ASP A 603 33.51 4.52 -16.67
C ASP A 603 33.02 5.95 -16.42
N GLY A 604 31.76 6.22 -16.73
CA GLY A 604 31.14 7.54 -16.50
C GLY A 604 31.06 7.89 -15.02
N ILE A 605 30.61 6.97 -14.19
CA ILE A 605 30.58 7.13 -12.73
C ILE A 605 32.00 7.30 -12.18
N ALA A 606 32.95 6.46 -12.57
CA ALA A 606 34.33 6.59 -12.12
C ALA A 606 34.94 7.97 -12.49
N LYS A 607 34.61 8.49 -13.68
CA LYS A 607 35.01 9.83 -14.10
C LYS A 607 34.39 10.91 -13.21
N LEU A 608 33.09 10.85 -12.94
CA LEU A 608 32.39 11.79 -12.05
C LEU A 608 33.00 11.78 -10.65
N LEU A 609 33.20 10.61 -10.08
CA LEU A 609 33.80 10.46 -8.74
C LEU A 609 35.20 11.05 -8.69
N THR A 610 36.00 10.79 -9.72
CA THR A 610 37.37 11.34 -9.85
C THR A 610 37.35 12.87 -9.96
N GLU A 611 36.40 13.43 -10.72
CA GLU A 611 36.26 14.87 -10.87
C GLU A 611 35.87 15.51 -9.54
N VAL A 612 34.83 15.02 -8.85
CA VAL A 612 34.45 15.50 -7.52
C VAL A 612 35.64 15.42 -6.54
N LYS A 613 36.34 14.28 -6.53
CA LYS A 613 37.51 14.06 -5.67
C LYS A 613 38.65 15.03 -5.95
N SER A 614 38.85 15.45 -7.19
CA SER A 614 39.92 16.38 -7.57
C SER A 614 39.75 17.75 -6.93
N HIS A 615 38.52 18.15 -6.60
CA HIS A 615 38.18 19.43 -5.95
C HIS A 615 38.26 19.41 -4.43
N GLU A 616 38.61 18.29 -3.80
CA GLU A 616 38.78 18.23 -2.32
C GLU A 616 39.95 19.08 -1.81
N LYS A 617 40.83 19.52 -2.71
CA LYS A 617 42.00 20.38 -2.37
C LYS A 617 41.81 21.83 -2.74
N ASP A 618 40.66 22.22 -3.22
CA ASP A 618 40.36 23.61 -3.53
C ASP A 618 40.47 24.50 -2.28
N ALA A 619 41.11 25.67 -2.42
CA ALA A 619 41.45 26.48 -1.26
C ALA A 619 40.21 27.14 -0.61
N ASP A 620 39.24 27.56 -1.42
CA ASP A 620 38.15 28.40 -0.94
C ASP A 620 36.92 27.57 -0.54
N LEU A 621 36.49 26.63 -1.36
CA LEU A 621 35.29 25.82 -1.11
C LEU A 621 35.51 24.40 -1.62
N PRO A 622 36.22 23.55 -0.83
CA PRO A 622 36.52 22.16 -1.26
C PRO A 622 35.28 21.30 -1.26
N THR A 623 35.26 20.35 -2.18
CA THR A 623 34.31 19.20 -2.15
C THR A 623 34.72 18.22 -1.04
N ARG A 624 33.85 17.32 -0.73
CA ARG A 624 34.12 16.08 0.01
C ARG A 624 33.18 15.00 -0.51
N ILE A 625 33.75 13.85 -0.82
CA ILE A 625 32.98 12.67 -1.19
C ILE A 625 33.52 11.48 -0.42
N THR A 626 32.63 10.79 0.29
CA THR A 626 32.99 9.65 1.13
C THR A 626 32.83 8.34 0.40
N GLY A 627 31.80 8.19 -0.42
CA GLY A 627 31.49 6.91 -1.04
C GLY A 627 30.62 6.99 -2.28
N MET A 628 30.50 5.83 -2.90
CA MET A 628 29.58 5.55 -3.98
C MET A 628 28.42 4.70 -3.49
N GLY A 629 27.20 5.20 -3.69
CA GLY A 629 25.97 4.45 -3.53
C GLY A 629 25.64 3.71 -4.82
N MET A 630 25.70 2.40 -4.77
CA MET A 630 25.23 1.50 -5.83
C MET A 630 23.78 1.17 -5.53
N GLN A 631 22.82 1.65 -6.34
CA GLN A 631 21.40 1.40 -6.07
C GLN A 631 21.06 -0.09 -6.05
N ALA A 632 21.74 -0.86 -6.90
CA ALA A 632 21.63 -2.32 -6.94
C ALA A 632 20.20 -2.83 -7.22
N HIS A 633 19.50 -2.16 -8.13
CA HIS A 633 18.26 -2.67 -8.72
C HIS A 633 18.59 -3.79 -9.71
N TYR A 634 18.74 -4.99 -9.19
CA TYR A 634 19.21 -6.14 -9.95
C TYR A 634 18.06 -7.09 -10.30
N ASP A 635 18.37 -8.12 -11.02
CA ASP A 635 17.49 -9.23 -11.29
C ASP A 635 18.17 -10.59 -11.04
N MET A 636 17.42 -11.65 -11.26
CA MET A 636 17.93 -13.01 -11.06
C MET A 636 19.00 -13.42 -12.06
N ALA A 637 19.12 -12.72 -13.19
CA ALA A 637 20.07 -13.03 -14.25
C ALA A 637 21.28 -12.11 -14.27
N GLY A 638 21.15 -10.90 -13.75
CA GLY A 638 22.22 -9.91 -13.85
C GLY A 638 22.12 -8.78 -12.82
N PRO A 639 23.17 -7.97 -12.71
CA PRO A 639 24.53 -8.17 -13.22
C PRO A 639 25.22 -9.38 -12.57
N THR A 640 26.24 -9.96 -13.23
CA THR A 640 27.00 -11.09 -12.65
C THR A 640 27.82 -10.65 -11.43
N ALA A 641 28.16 -11.59 -10.54
CA ALA A 641 29.00 -11.34 -9.38
C ALA A 641 30.31 -10.62 -9.73
N ASN A 642 30.95 -11.01 -10.86
CA ASN A 642 32.17 -10.36 -11.33
C ASN A 642 31.95 -8.92 -11.78
N GLN A 643 30.82 -8.60 -12.42
CA GLN A 643 30.49 -7.23 -12.81
C GLN A 643 30.28 -6.36 -11.57
N ILE A 644 29.54 -6.86 -10.58
CA ILE A 644 29.30 -6.19 -9.29
C ILE A 644 30.65 -5.92 -8.60
N LYS A 645 31.48 -6.95 -8.45
CA LYS A 645 32.81 -6.85 -7.83
C LYS A 645 33.69 -5.82 -8.53
N ASN A 646 33.79 -5.89 -9.85
CA ASN A 646 34.62 -4.97 -10.63
C ASN A 646 34.17 -3.52 -10.50
N ALA A 647 32.86 -3.25 -10.51
CA ALA A 647 32.31 -1.93 -10.30
C ALA A 647 32.63 -1.42 -8.87
N ALA A 648 32.32 -2.21 -7.85
CA ALA A 648 32.56 -1.86 -6.45
C ALA A 648 34.05 -1.56 -6.19
N VAL A 649 34.97 -2.41 -6.67
CA VAL A 649 36.43 -2.19 -6.55
C VAL A 649 36.87 -0.94 -7.29
N THR A 650 36.30 -0.66 -8.49
CA THR A 650 36.64 0.54 -9.26
C THR A 650 36.26 1.79 -8.48
N TYR A 651 35.06 1.85 -7.92
CA TYR A 651 34.58 2.98 -7.14
C TYR A 651 35.31 3.11 -5.79
N GLY A 652 35.47 2.01 -5.08
CA GLY A 652 36.16 1.97 -3.78
C GLY A 652 37.59 2.54 -3.86
N LYS A 653 38.32 2.24 -4.93
CA LYS A 653 39.67 2.81 -5.17
C LYS A 653 39.66 4.34 -5.36
N ILE A 654 38.55 4.94 -5.77
CA ILE A 654 38.45 6.38 -5.98
C ILE A 654 37.99 7.08 -4.69
N VAL A 655 36.91 6.59 -4.06
CA VAL A 655 36.25 7.29 -2.95
C VAL A 655 36.40 6.62 -1.59
N GLY A 656 36.91 5.38 -1.53
CA GLY A 656 37.21 4.69 -0.28
C GLY A 656 36.05 3.86 0.29
N LYS A 657 34.79 4.15 -0.06
CA LYS A 657 33.61 3.39 0.38
C LYS A 657 32.68 3.09 -0.78
N VAL A 658 32.02 1.94 -0.72
CA VAL A 658 30.85 1.61 -1.53
C VAL A 658 29.73 1.12 -0.62
N GLN A 659 28.50 1.40 -1.01
CA GLN A 659 27.33 0.92 -0.29
C GLN A 659 26.25 0.50 -1.30
N PHE A 660 25.65 -0.67 -1.10
CA PHE A 660 24.41 -0.99 -1.79
C PHE A 660 23.26 -0.26 -1.08
N THR A 661 22.56 0.59 -1.81
CA THR A 661 21.65 1.56 -1.21
C THR A 661 20.19 1.21 -1.36
N GLU A 662 19.85 0.43 -2.38
CA GLU A 662 18.46 0.16 -2.75
C GLU A 662 18.28 -1.28 -3.25
N LEU A 663 19.12 -2.21 -2.74
CA LEU A 663 19.19 -3.59 -3.23
C LEU A 663 17.84 -4.28 -3.24
N ASP A 664 17.36 -4.56 -4.43
CA ASP A 664 16.23 -5.42 -4.72
C ASP A 664 16.57 -6.44 -5.83
N LEU A 665 15.82 -7.53 -5.88
CA LEU A 665 15.98 -8.56 -6.88
C LEU A 665 14.65 -8.80 -7.60
N LYS A 666 14.56 -8.32 -8.84
CA LYS A 666 13.41 -8.64 -9.70
C LYS A 666 13.36 -10.14 -9.96
N SER A 667 12.18 -10.73 -9.82
CA SER A 667 11.95 -12.15 -10.05
C SER A 667 12.30 -12.58 -11.49
N SER A 668 12.57 -13.87 -11.64
CA SER A 668 12.87 -14.44 -12.96
C SER A 668 11.63 -14.43 -13.88
N ASN A 669 11.86 -14.49 -15.19
CA ASN A 669 10.76 -14.61 -16.17
C ASN A 669 10.01 -15.95 -16.08
N GLU A 670 10.55 -16.92 -15.35
CA GLU A 670 9.94 -18.23 -15.10
C GLU A 670 8.92 -18.17 -13.94
N TYR A 671 8.95 -17.11 -13.14
CA TYR A 671 8.00 -16.89 -12.06
C TYR A 671 6.70 -16.32 -12.63
N ASP A 672 5.63 -17.08 -12.55
CA ASP A 672 4.31 -16.72 -13.08
C ASP A 672 3.36 -16.12 -12.02
N GLY A 673 3.85 -15.91 -10.79
CA GLY A 673 3.06 -15.35 -9.68
C GLY A 673 2.28 -16.41 -8.89
N THR A 674 2.28 -17.68 -9.33
CA THR A 674 1.55 -18.75 -8.64
C THR A 674 2.32 -19.29 -7.44
N ASP A 675 1.61 -19.86 -6.47
CA ASP A 675 2.22 -20.54 -5.32
C ASP A 675 3.07 -21.74 -5.74
N ALA A 676 2.72 -22.39 -6.86
CA ALA A 676 3.47 -23.51 -7.41
C ALA A 676 4.91 -23.17 -7.74
N THR A 677 5.16 -21.97 -8.27
CA THR A 677 6.51 -21.49 -8.64
C THR A 677 7.18 -20.68 -7.53
N ARG A 678 6.42 -20.17 -6.55
CA ARG A 678 6.89 -19.25 -5.51
C ARG A 678 8.03 -19.82 -4.67
N ALA A 679 7.91 -21.02 -4.14
CA ALA A 679 8.94 -21.61 -3.29
C ALA A 679 10.27 -21.81 -4.04
N GLY A 680 10.20 -22.22 -5.31
CA GLY A 680 11.37 -22.35 -6.18
C GLY A 680 12.02 -20.99 -6.45
N GLU A 681 11.21 -19.95 -6.69
CA GLU A 681 11.69 -18.59 -6.92
C GLU A 681 12.32 -17.98 -5.68
N TYR A 682 11.73 -18.14 -4.50
CA TYR A 682 12.33 -17.70 -3.23
C TYR A 682 13.67 -18.39 -2.95
N THR A 683 13.79 -19.67 -3.28
CA THR A 683 15.06 -20.39 -3.16
C THR A 683 16.11 -19.79 -4.10
N LYS A 684 15.78 -19.54 -5.35
CA LYS A 684 16.68 -18.88 -6.32
C LYS A 684 17.09 -17.49 -5.84
N GLN A 685 16.11 -16.71 -5.35
CA GLN A 685 16.35 -15.37 -4.82
C GLN A 685 17.30 -15.39 -3.61
N ALA A 686 17.11 -16.32 -2.67
CA ALA A 686 17.98 -16.48 -1.52
C ALA A 686 19.44 -16.76 -1.93
N TYR A 687 19.67 -17.66 -2.91
CA TYR A 687 21.00 -17.92 -3.44
C TYR A 687 21.60 -16.70 -4.15
N ARG A 688 20.77 -15.93 -4.82
CA ARG A 688 21.21 -14.71 -5.50
C ARG A 688 21.60 -13.61 -4.50
N TYR A 689 20.83 -13.40 -3.43
CA TYR A 689 21.22 -12.52 -2.32
C TYR A 689 22.52 -12.97 -1.69
N LYS A 690 22.68 -14.27 -1.45
CA LYS A 690 23.92 -14.82 -0.90
C LYS A 690 25.13 -14.53 -1.82
N GLU A 691 25.00 -14.75 -3.11
CA GLU A 691 26.06 -14.46 -4.10
C GLU A 691 26.49 -12.99 -4.06
N ILE A 692 25.53 -12.08 -4.01
CA ILE A 692 25.76 -10.63 -3.94
C ILE A 692 26.44 -10.27 -2.60
N TYR A 693 25.98 -10.85 -1.50
CA TYR A 693 26.56 -10.64 -0.18
C TYR A 693 28.00 -11.17 -0.08
N ASP A 694 28.29 -12.33 -0.67
CA ASP A 694 29.65 -12.86 -0.76
C ASP A 694 30.58 -11.91 -1.53
N VAL A 695 30.09 -11.23 -2.57
CA VAL A 695 30.87 -10.20 -3.29
C VAL A 695 31.17 -9.01 -2.37
N LEU A 696 30.21 -8.55 -1.57
CA LEU A 696 30.46 -7.46 -0.60
C LEU A 696 31.56 -7.84 0.39
N LYS A 697 31.52 -9.05 0.94
CA LYS A 697 32.58 -9.55 1.86
C LYS A 697 33.94 -9.62 1.16
N GLU A 698 33.98 -10.06 -0.09
CA GLU A 698 35.24 -10.10 -0.87
C GLU A 698 35.81 -8.70 -1.12
N VAL A 699 34.95 -7.72 -1.41
CA VAL A 699 35.37 -6.33 -1.66
C VAL A 699 35.82 -5.68 -0.33
N ASP A 700 35.08 -5.90 0.75
CA ASP A 700 35.43 -5.37 2.08
C ASP A 700 36.79 -5.89 2.58
N ALA A 701 37.13 -7.13 2.24
CA ALA A 701 38.44 -7.73 2.56
C ALA A 701 39.60 -7.26 1.67
N MET A 702 39.32 -6.39 0.67
CA MET A 702 40.35 -5.81 -0.19
C MET A 702 40.75 -4.45 0.37
N ASP A 703 41.88 -4.37 1.06
CA ASP A 703 42.51 -3.12 1.54
C ASP A 703 42.89 -2.15 0.40
#